data_135978a542bfd8e1b9e69ae25e2c7620
#
_entry.id   135978a542bfd8e1b9e69ae25e2c7620
#
_cell.length_a   1.000
_cell.length_b   1.000
_cell.length_c   1.000
_cell.angle_alpha   90.00
_cell.angle_beta   90.00
_cell.angle_gamma   90.00
#
_symmetry.space_group_name_H-M   'P 1'
#
loop_
_entity.id
_entity.type
_entity.pdbx_description
1 polymer ?
#
loop_
_entity_poly.entity_id
_entity_poly.type
_entity_poly.pdbx_seq_one_letter_code
_entity_poly.pdbx_strand_id
1 'polypeptide(L)'
;MRKLLPFIGNPHGSGRSALTCRYRCGDACFHEVPNTSDNEYVGDVIARAYSRRAMLRSAAVVTVATAAGSAVAFGGPGQTANATPSADAAAAGAGKGGEAARGLRFKAVAPNTDDKVTIPEGHEQNLVIRWGDPIVKGAPGFNPDKQTAAAQAGQFGYNNDFLSLLPLGGDYERQQLLVANHEYTDENLMFKAYDANNPTREQVEIAWAAHGLSVVAVQEDHRSGKLTAISRHQLNRRLHTTSEFRLTGPAAGGALLKTSVDPTGTKVLGTLNNCAGGTTPWGTTLHGEENFNQYFANAGQVTDPTQAARLKRYGVTSGATERKWERFDKRFDVAQEPNESHRFGWVVELDPYDPNSVPRKRTALGRFKHEAAQPRLTEDGRPVVYMGDDERFDYFYKFVSSKQMKKGNSRAAKEHNLTLLDEGTLYVAKLTGDSPAAELDGTGKLPHDGEFDGSGVWIKLATGNVSHVEGMTAEEVYVFTRLAADKVGATKMDRPEDVEPSPRTGRVYIALTNNTDRGKPGKEGATEANPRNLNKHGQILELAENFDDPAGDGFAWRLFLVAGDPNDPATYFAGFPKDKVSPISCPDNVAFDPHGNLWISTDGNQLGSHDGLFGVATAGERRGELKQFLTVPRGAETCGPLIQDKRVLVSVQHPGEIDGASVEKPQSVWPDGPGKIVRPAVVSVWRKDGRNIGVCPDQLTRGGVSRETPPRASTSLNRHIVLNSPPVSCPREAGASSPRPRRARWRTPPRSPARPPAPSRW
;
A
#
# COMPACT_ATOMS: atom_id res chain seq x y z
N MET A 1 -36.64 -20.45 1.41
CA MET A 1 -36.86 -19.47 0.33
C MET A 1 -36.93 -18.08 0.93
N ARG A 2 -35.80 -17.34 1.00
CA ARG A 2 -35.82 -15.89 1.28
C ARG A 2 -36.09 -15.19 -0.04
N LYS A 3 -37.22 -14.51 -0.15
CA LYS A 3 -37.57 -13.69 -1.30
C LYS A 3 -36.53 -12.57 -1.39
N LEU A 4 -35.78 -12.52 -2.48
CA LEU A 4 -35.01 -11.35 -2.91
C LEU A 4 -36.03 -10.23 -3.16
N LEU A 5 -36.12 -9.29 -2.24
CA LEU A 5 -36.78 -8.01 -2.49
C LEU A 5 -35.88 -7.19 -3.41
N PRO A 6 -36.43 -6.49 -4.42
CA PRO A 6 -35.61 -5.61 -5.24
C PRO A 6 -35.07 -4.48 -4.37
N PHE A 7 -33.74 -4.39 -4.27
CA PHE A 7 -33.06 -3.30 -3.59
C PHE A 7 -33.27 -2.00 -4.37
N ILE A 8 -34.06 -1.10 -3.82
CA ILE A 8 -34.13 0.29 -4.27
C ILE A 8 -33.21 1.08 -3.32
N GLY A 9 -32.03 1.44 -3.82
CA GLY A 9 -30.98 2.18 -3.11
C GLY A 9 -29.83 1.29 -2.65
N ASN A 10 -28.62 1.78 -2.81
CA ASN A 10 -27.40 1.10 -2.34
C ASN A 10 -27.48 1.01 -0.80
N PRO A 11 -27.70 -0.16 -0.18
CA PRO A 11 -27.83 -0.30 1.26
C PRO A 11 -26.50 -0.09 1.99
N HIS A 12 -25.40 -0.04 1.25
CA HIS A 12 -24.07 0.30 1.75
C HIS A 12 -23.91 1.80 1.70
N GLY A 13 -23.66 2.44 2.80
CA GLY A 13 -23.16 3.80 2.79
C GLY A 13 -21.77 3.93 2.13
N SER A 14 -21.29 2.92 1.43
CA SER A 14 -19.91 2.82 0.92
C SER A 14 -19.76 3.07 -0.58
N GLY A 15 -20.81 3.34 -1.37
CA GLY A 15 -20.73 3.53 -2.83
C GLY A 15 -20.31 2.30 -3.65
N ARG A 16 -19.80 1.27 -2.99
CA ARG A 16 -19.44 0.00 -3.62
C ARG A 16 -20.70 -0.78 -4.02
N SER A 17 -20.63 -1.53 -5.11
CA SER A 17 -21.70 -2.42 -5.51
C SER A 17 -21.77 -3.63 -4.56
N ALA A 18 -22.93 -4.30 -4.51
CA ALA A 18 -23.06 -5.55 -3.76
C ALA A 18 -22.16 -6.65 -4.36
N LEU A 19 -21.84 -6.58 -5.65
CA LEU A 19 -20.88 -7.47 -6.29
C LEU A 19 -19.47 -7.24 -5.77
N THR A 20 -19.00 -6.00 -5.72
CA THR A 20 -17.69 -5.64 -5.15
C THR A 20 -17.60 -6.12 -3.70
N CYS A 21 -18.60 -5.82 -2.86
CA CYS A 21 -18.62 -6.30 -1.48
C CYS A 21 -18.56 -7.82 -1.39
N ARG A 22 -19.25 -8.52 -2.29
CA ARG A 22 -19.27 -9.98 -2.31
C ARG A 22 -17.92 -10.58 -2.70
N TYR A 23 -17.30 -10.09 -3.77
CA TYR A 23 -16.10 -10.70 -4.35
C TYR A 23 -14.81 -10.16 -3.78
N ARG A 24 -14.74 -8.87 -3.39
CA ARG A 24 -13.56 -8.28 -2.79
C ARG A 24 -13.39 -8.70 -1.33
N CYS A 25 -14.38 -8.46 -0.50
CA CYS A 25 -14.26 -8.66 0.94
C CYS A 25 -15.26 -9.69 1.54
N GLY A 26 -15.92 -10.51 0.72
CA GLY A 26 -16.83 -11.55 1.21
C GLY A 26 -18.02 -11.01 2.00
N ASP A 27 -18.60 -9.90 1.55
CA ASP A 27 -19.76 -9.22 2.19
C ASP A 27 -19.48 -8.71 3.62
N ALA A 28 -18.22 -8.40 3.97
CA ALA A 28 -17.85 -7.92 5.31
C ALA A 28 -18.70 -6.75 5.79
N CYS A 29 -19.15 -5.86 4.88
CA CYS A 29 -20.04 -4.75 5.21
C CYS A 29 -21.44 -5.16 5.73
N PHE A 30 -21.88 -6.38 5.47
CA PHE A 30 -23.18 -6.91 5.93
C PHE A 30 -23.06 -7.78 7.17
N HIS A 31 -21.85 -8.11 7.58
CA HIS A 31 -21.61 -8.87 8.79
C HIS A 31 -21.36 -7.95 10.00
N GLU A 32 -21.52 -8.51 11.18
CA GLU A 32 -21.06 -7.84 12.40
C GLU A 32 -19.57 -7.54 12.30
N VAL A 33 -19.16 -6.33 12.70
CA VAL A 33 -17.74 -5.95 12.75
C VAL A 33 -16.98 -6.95 13.61
N PRO A 34 -15.91 -7.57 13.09
CA PRO A 34 -15.16 -8.59 13.82
C PRO A 34 -14.49 -8.10 15.10
N ASN A 35 -14.13 -6.82 15.15
CA ASN A 35 -13.56 -6.21 16.35
C ASN A 35 -14.66 -5.86 17.35
N THR A 36 -14.78 -6.66 18.40
CA THR A 36 -15.70 -6.48 19.53
C THR A 36 -14.95 -6.17 20.83
N SER A 37 -13.66 -5.81 20.76
CA SER A 37 -12.87 -5.43 21.94
C SER A 37 -13.43 -4.17 22.61
N ASP A 38 -13.22 -4.05 23.92
CA ASP A 38 -13.60 -2.87 24.71
C ASP A 38 -12.54 -1.76 24.66
N ASN A 39 -11.67 -1.76 23.65
CA ASN A 39 -10.67 -0.74 23.48
C ASN A 39 -11.31 0.62 23.28
N GLU A 40 -11.10 1.52 24.22
CA GLU A 40 -11.57 2.88 24.16
C GLU A 40 -10.45 3.84 23.74
N TYR A 41 -10.85 4.96 23.14
CA TYR A 41 -9.91 6.05 22.89
C TYR A 41 -9.37 6.60 24.22
N VAL A 42 -8.04 6.67 24.37
CA VAL A 42 -7.38 7.03 25.62
C VAL A 42 -7.76 8.44 26.10
N GLY A 43 -7.99 9.37 25.16
CA GLY A 43 -8.49 10.71 25.48
C GLY A 43 -9.80 10.68 26.27
N ASP A 44 -10.73 9.79 25.90
CA ASP A 44 -12.02 9.64 26.57
C ASP A 44 -11.89 9.01 27.96
N VAL A 45 -10.97 8.06 28.12
CA VAL A 45 -10.63 7.45 29.42
C VAL A 45 -10.01 8.49 30.34
N ILE A 46 -9.08 9.28 29.82
CA ILE A 46 -8.42 10.37 30.57
C ILE A 46 -9.42 11.50 30.88
N ALA A 47 -10.27 11.91 29.94
CA ALA A 47 -11.29 12.93 30.16
C ALA A 47 -12.30 12.52 31.23
N ARG A 48 -12.68 11.22 31.28
CA ARG A 48 -13.56 10.66 32.34
C ARG A 48 -12.86 10.51 33.68
N ALA A 49 -11.57 10.18 33.71
CA ALA A 49 -10.82 9.94 34.94
C ALA A 49 -10.31 11.22 35.62
N TYR A 50 -10.08 12.30 34.88
CA TYR A 50 -9.42 13.51 35.39
C TYR A 50 -10.10 14.79 34.90
N SER A 51 -10.55 15.62 35.86
CA SER A 51 -10.84 17.02 35.56
C SER A 51 -9.56 17.77 35.18
N ARG A 52 -9.65 18.82 34.35
CA ARG A 52 -8.50 19.65 33.90
C ARG A 52 -7.46 19.98 35.02
N ARG A 53 -7.94 20.17 36.29
CA ARG A 53 -7.06 20.43 37.44
C ARG A 53 -6.28 19.20 37.90
N ALA A 54 -6.77 17.99 37.68
CA ALA A 54 -6.08 16.77 38.04
C ALA A 54 -5.03 16.37 36.98
N MET A 55 -5.29 16.63 35.70
CA MET A 55 -4.35 16.41 34.59
C MET A 55 -3.06 17.24 34.76
N LEU A 56 -3.19 18.53 35.08
CA LEU A 56 -2.01 19.39 35.34
C LEU A 56 -1.19 18.94 36.54
N ARG A 57 -1.79 18.24 37.51
CA ARG A 57 -1.06 17.67 38.66
C ARG A 57 -0.44 16.32 38.32
N SER A 58 -1.01 15.53 37.44
CA SER A 58 -0.50 14.21 37.04
C SER A 58 0.66 14.31 36.04
N ALA A 59 0.65 15.27 35.13
CA ALA A 59 1.76 15.56 34.23
C ALA A 59 3.06 15.94 35.00
N ALA A 60 2.92 16.60 36.16
CA ALA A 60 4.05 16.92 37.06
C ALA A 60 4.62 15.68 37.78
N VAL A 61 3.82 14.60 37.95
CA VAL A 61 4.26 13.36 38.64
C VAL A 61 4.91 12.36 37.68
N VAL A 62 4.51 12.31 36.41
CA VAL A 62 5.12 11.41 35.41
C VAL A 62 6.51 11.87 35.02
N THR A 63 6.79 13.20 35.06
CA THR A 63 8.14 13.75 34.82
C THR A 63 9.13 13.49 35.96
N VAL A 64 8.66 13.11 37.15
CA VAL A 64 9.54 12.81 38.31
C VAL A 64 9.93 11.34 38.42
N ALA A 65 9.18 10.43 37.76
CA ALA A 65 9.46 8.98 37.84
C ALA A 65 10.55 8.49 36.87
N THR A 66 10.97 9.30 35.90
CA THR A 66 12.08 8.96 34.98
C THR A 66 13.41 9.63 35.28
N ALA A 67 13.50 10.45 36.36
CA ALA A 67 14.70 11.17 36.74
C ALA A 67 15.21 10.78 38.14
N ALA A 68 15.29 9.47 38.46
CA ALA A 68 15.97 8.95 39.63
C ALA A 68 17.31 8.31 39.23
N GLY A 69 18.27 9.13 38.91
CA GLY A 69 19.66 8.71 38.69
C GLY A 69 20.59 9.94 38.60
N SER A 70 21.11 10.36 39.74
CA SER A 70 22.19 11.33 39.95
C SER A 70 21.77 12.75 40.35
N ALA A 71 21.78 12.96 41.66
CA ALA A 71 21.70 14.26 42.30
C ALA A 71 23.08 14.92 42.38
N VAL A 72 23.19 16.21 42.09
CA VAL A 72 23.95 17.19 42.85
C VAL A 72 23.24 18.53 42.78
N ALA A 73 23.04 19.11 43.95
CA ALA A 73 22.37 20.39 44.21
C ALA A 73 23.21 21.61 43.84
N PHE A 74 22.57 22.73 43.46
CA PHE A 74 22.75 24.04 44.11
C PHE A 74 21.64 25.02 43.70
N GLY A 75 21.19 25.77 44.67
CA GLY A 75 19.97 26.53 44.69
C GLY A 75 19.99 27.95 44.14
N GLY A 76 18.80 28.55 44.19
CA GLY A 76 18.51 29.98 44.13
C GLY A 76 17.22 30.29 43.34
N PRO A 77 16.36 31.18 43.85
CA PRO A 77 14.97 31.32 43.34
C PRO A 77 14.82 32.44 42.33
N GLY A 78 13.88 32.27 41.42
CA GLY A 78 13.22 33.39 40.74
C GLY A 78 13.26 33.33 39.22
N GLN A 79 12.15 32.93 38.65
CA GLN A 79 11.37 33.59 37.61
C GLN A 79 10.51 32.58 36.87
N THR A 80 9.22 32.78 36.97
CA THR A 80 8.20 32.12 36.14
C THR A 80 8.38 32.56 34.70
N ALA A 81 8.78 31.62 33.85
CA ALA A 81 8.61 31.76 32.40
C ALA A 81 7.51 30.80 31.95
N ASN A 82 6.39 31.34 31.58
CA ASN A 82 5.39 30.67 30.76
C ASN A 82 6.03 30.33 29.41
N ALA A 83 6.40 29.07 29.21
CA ALA A 83 6.74 28.57 27.89
C ALA A 83 5.44 27.99 27.27
N THR A 84 4.76 28.80 26.54
CA THR A 84 3.88 28.33 25.44
C THR A 84 4.74 27.54 24.50
N PRO A 85 4.37 26.33 24.06
CA PRO A 85 5.02 25.66 22.93
C PRO A 85 4.75 26.55 21.71
N SER A 86 5.81 27.18 21.20
CA SER A 86 5.72 27.96 19.98
C SER A 86 5.40 27.05 18.80
N ALA A 87 4.47 27.49 17.95
CA ALA A 87 4.13 26.94 16.64
C ALA A 87 5.33 26.78 15.68
N ASP A 88 6.53 27.14 16.11
CA ASP A 88 7.78 27.13 15.32
C ASP A 88 8.46 25.76 15.23
N ALA A 89 8.11 24.77 16.05
CA ALA A 89 8.64 23.40 15.91
C ALA A 89 8.07 22.66 14.68
N ALA A 90 6.93 23.12 14.13
CA ALA A 90 6.37 22.61 12.89
C ALA A 90 7.00 23.20 11.63
N ALA A 91 7.78 24.29 11.75
CA ALA A 91 8.38 25.01 10.62
C ALA A 91 9.82 24.59 10.28
N ALA A 92 10.48 23.75 11.07
CA ALA A 92 11.87 23.33 10.82
C ALA A 92 12.05 22.34 9.65
N GLY A 93 10.97 21.99 8.93
CA GLY A 93 11.01 21.21 7.67
C GLY A 93 10.73 22.01 6.41
N ALA A 94 10.76 23.35 6.48
CA ALA A 94 10.50 24.23 5.31
C ALA A 94 11.70 24.27 4.33
N GLY A 95 12.06 23.12 3.77
CA GLY A 95 12.89 23.00 2.58
C GLY A 95 12.06 23.34 1.33
N LYS A 96 12.23 24.53 0.77
CA LYS A 96 11.81 24.96 -0.57
C LYS A 96 10.36 24.62 -0.97
N GLY A 97 9.38 25.27 -0.35
CA GLY A 97 7.94 25.09 -0.62
C GLY A 97 7.47 25.25 -2.07
N GLY A 98 8.30 25.78 -2.97
CA GLY A 98 8.02 25.81 -4.41
C GLY A 98 8.25 24.49 -5.15
N GLU A 99 8.95 23.55 -4.58
CA GLU A 99 9.33 22.29 -5.24
C GLU A 99 8.27 21.19 -5.11
N ALA A 100 7.62 21.08 -3.94
CA ALA A 100 6.57 20.10 -3.70
C ALA A 100 5.38 20.24 -4.68
N ALA A 101 4.98 21.47 -5.05
CA ALA A 101 3.86 21.70 -5.95
C ALA A 101 4.18 21.52 -7.44
N ARG A 102 5.41 21.21 -7.83
CA ARG A 102 5.80 21.07 -9.26
C ARG A 102 5.07 19.92 -9.94
N GLY A 103 4.91 18.80 -9.27
CA GLY A 103 4.22 17.60 -9.77
C GLY A 103 2.73 17.81 -10.06
N LEU A 104 2.10 18.89 -9.58
CA LEU A 104 0.67 19.13 -9.65
C LEU A 104 0.26 20.25 -10.63
N ARG A 105 1.12 20.63 -11.58
CA ARG A 105 0.85 21.69 -12.55
C ARG A 105 0.07 21.22 -13.78
N PHE A 106 -0.89 20.33 -13.59
CA PHE A 106 -1.85 19.90 -14.60
C PHE A 106 -3.21 20.56 -14.34
N LYS A 107 -4.05 20.63 -15.38
CA LYS A 107 -5.45 21.02 -15.24
C LYS A 107 -6.23 19.84 -14.65
N ALA A 108 -6.91 20.09 -13.55
CA ALA A 108 -7.70 19.05 -12.90
C ALA A 108 -8.77 18.47 -13.86
N VAL A 109 -8.93 17.16 -13.83
CA VAL A 109 -10.06 16.48 -14.48
C VAL A 109 -11.30 16.73 -13.62
N ALA A 110 -12.40 17.15 -14.24
CA ALA A 110 -13.66 17.29 -13.55
C ALA A 110 -14.24 15.91 -13.16
N PRO A 111 -14.92 15.79 -12.00
CA PRO A 111 -15.69 14.60 -11.69
C PRO A 111 -16.62 14.22 -12.83
N ASN A 112 -16.65 12.94 -13.22
CA ASN A 112 -17.48 12.47 -14.33
C ASN A 112 -17.86 11.00 -14.16
N THR A 113 -18.73 10.52 -15.07
CA THR A 113 -19.23 9.14 -15.11
C THR A 113 -19.02 8.51 -16.49
N ASP A 114 -17.96 8.90 -17.20
CA ASP A 114 -17.60 8.36 -18.50
C ASP A 114 -17.06 6.93 -18.37
N ASP A 115 -17.53 6.01 -19.24
CA ASP A 115 -17.03 4.63 -19.28
C ASP A 115 -15.68 4.53 -19.99
N LYS A 116 -14.70 5.22 -19.46
CA LYS A 116 -13.30 5.26 -19.95
C LYS A 116 -12.36 5.84 -18.89
N VAL A 117 -11.07 5.64 -19.05
CA VAL A 117 -10.08 6.43 -18.30
C VAL A 117 -10.03 7.84 -18.89
N THR A 118 -10.45 8.83 -18.10
CA THR A 118 -10.39 10.25 -18.46
C THR A 118 -9.16 10.88 -17.83
N ILE A 119 -8.31 11.51 -18.66
CA ILE A 119 -7.00 12.05 -18.27
C ILE A 119 -6.91 13.57 -18.52
N PRO A 120 -5.95 14.30 -17.90
CA PRO A 120 -5.82 15.75 -18.10
C PRO A 120 -5.52 16.12 -19.55
N GLU A 121 -5.94 17.30 -19.93
CA GLU A 121 -5.60 17.90 -21.23
C GLU A 121 -4.07 17.90 -21.44
N GLY A 122 -3.62 17.60 -22.67
CA GLY A 122 -2.20 17.54 -23.01
C GLY A 122 -1.49 16.25 -22.63
N HIS A 123 -2.23 15.25 -22.12
CA HIS A 123 -1.70 13.91 -21.82
C HIS A 123 -2.16 12.87 -22.84
N GLU A 124 -1.50 11.73 -22.84
CA GLU A 124 -1.82 10.52 -23.59
C GLU A 124 -1.75 9.33 -22.64
N GLN A 125 -2.39 8.22 -23.03
CA GLN A 125 -2.39 6.98 -22.27
C GLN A 125 -2.28 5.75 -23.17
N ASN A 126 -1.84 4.63 -22.59
CA ASN A 126 -1.95 3.31 -23.22
C ASN A 126 -2.23 2.23 -22.18
N LEU A 127 -2.84 1.17 -22.65
CA LEU A 127 -2.89 -0.10 -21.92
C LEU A 127 -1.51 -0.74 -21.96
N VAL A 128 -0.92 -1.00 -20.79
CA VAL A 128 0.38 -1.69 -20.67
C VAL A 128 0.17 -3.19 -20.79
N ILE A 129 -0.80 -3.73 -20.04
CA ILE A 129 -1.14 -5.14 -19.99
C ILE A 129 -2.55 -5.30 -19.39
N ARG A 130 -3.27 -6.35 -19.78
CA ARG A 130 -4.65 -6.66 -19.36
C ARG A 130 -4.74 -8.07 -18.80
N TRP A 131 -5.72 -8.35 -17.99
CA TRP A 131 -6.08 -9.71 -17.62
C TRP A 131 -6.10 -10.65 -18.84
N GLY A 132 -5.47 -11.82 -18.71
CA GLY A 132 -5.41 -12.83 -19.75
C GLY A 132 -4.35 -12.61 -20.85
N ASP A 133 -3.67 -11.46 -20.90
CA ASP A 133 -2.56 -11.25 -21.81
C ASP A 133 -1.42 -12.23 -21.46
N PRO A 134 -0.82 -12.97 -22.44
CA PRO A 134 0.20 -13.97 -22.17
C PRO A 134 1.51 -13.32 -21.73
N ILE A 135 2.06 -13.77 -20.62
CA ILE A 135 3.34 -13.26 -20.07
C ILE A 135 4.44 -14.34 -20.04
N VAL A 136 4.10 -15.57 -19.71
CA VAL A 136 5.07 -16.67 -19.62
C VAL A 136 5.25 -17.33 -21.00
N LYS A 137 6.45 -17.81 -21.27
CA LYS A 137 6.75 -18.52 -22.53
C LYS A 137 5.82 -19.72 -22.72
N GLY A 138 5.13 -19.76 -23.86
CA GLY A 138 4.20 -20.85 -24.22
C GLY A 138 2.75 -20.60 -23.77
N ALA A 139 2.46 -19.57 -22.98
CA ALA A 139 1.09 -19.21 -22.65
C ALA A 139 0.30 -18.84 -23.92
N PRO A 140 -0.92 -19.35 -24.10
CA PRO A 140 -1.78 -18.99 -25.24
C PRO A 140 -2.31 -17.56 -25.11
N GLY A 141 -2.75 -16.97 -26.21
CA GLY A 141 -3.51 -15.72 -26.20
C GLY A 141 -4.85 -15.90 -25.47
N PHE A 142 -5.35 -14.80 -24.92
CA PHE A 142 -6.63 -14.79 -24.20
C PHE A 142 -7.79 -15.17 -25.14
N ASN A 143 -8.61 -16.12 -24.70
CA ASN A 143 -9.85 -16.52 -25.38
C ASN A 143 -10.96 -16.69 -24.34
N PRO A 144 -11.95 -15.76 -24.28
CA PRO A 144 -12.99 -15.79 -23.24
C PRO A 144 -13.92 -17.02 -23.35
N ASP A 145 -14.00 -17.65 -24.52
CA ASP A 145 -14.86 -18.83 -24.77
C ASP A 145 -14.11 -20.17 -24.52
N LYS A 146 -12.80 -20.11 -24.26
CA LYS A 146 -11.93 -21.28 -24.06
C LYS A 146 -10.90 -21.05 -22.98
N GLN A 147 -11.36 -20.49 -21.87
CA GLN A 147 -10.50 -20.29 -20.71
C GLN A 147 -10.17 -21.64 -20.06
N THR A 148 -8.94 -21.81 -19.60
CA THR A 148 -8.49 -22.96 -18.81
C THR A 148 -7.54 -22.53 -17.73
N ALA A 149 -7.48 -23.27 -16.61
CA ALA A 149 -6.54 -23.00 -15.53
C ALA A 149 -5.07 -23.00 -16.01
N ALA A 150 -4.72 -23.94 -16.90
CA ALA A 150 -3.37 -24.03 -17.48
C ALA A 150 -3.01 -22.80 -18.33
N ALA A 151 -3.97 -22.24 -19.09
CA ALA A 151 -3.77 -20.99 -19.83
C ALA A 151 -3.58 -19.81 -18.86
N GLN A 152 -4.49 -19.65 -17.90
CA GLN A 152 -4.48 -18.56 -16.93
C GLN A 152 -3.21 -18.55 -16.07
N ALA A 153 -2.65 -19.70 -15.72
CA ALA A 153 -1.40 -19.82 -14.98
C ALA A 153 -0.17 -19.21 -15.71
N GLY A 154 -0.27 -18.97 -17.02
CA GLY A 154 0.77 -18.32 -17.82
C GLY A 154 0.38 -16.91 -18.31
N GLN A 155 -0.80 -16.45 -17.98
CA GLN A 155 -1.35 -15.16 -18.38
C GLN A 155 -1.37 -14.17 -17.20
N PHE A 156 -1.48 -12.87 -17.50
CA PHE A 156 -1.66 -11.81 -16.48
C PHE A 156 -2.96 -12.08 -15.70
N GLY A 157 -2.93 -11.92 -14.38
CA GLY A 157 -4.04 -12.25 -13.51
C GLY A 157 -5.21 -11.27 -13.58
N TYR A 158 -6.25 -11.55 -12.81
CA TYR A 158 -7.44 -10.71 -12.70
C TYR A 158 -7.23 -9.62 -11.65
N ASN A 159 -8.00 -8.57 -11.66
CA ASN A 159 -8.01 -7.46 -10.69
C ASN A 159 -6.61 -7.10 -10.20
N ASN A 160 -5.83 -6.49 -11.10
CA ASN A 160 -4.51 -5.98 -10.74
C ASN A 160 -4.64 -4.81 -9.76
N ASP A 161 -3.78 -4.82 -8.74
CA ASP A 161 -3.69 -3.81 -7.70
C ASP A 161 -2.29 -3.19 -7.66
N PHE A 162 -1.53 -3.37 -6.56
CA PHE A 162 -0.18 -2.83 -6.38
C PHE A 162 0.70 -2.96 -7.62
N LEU A 163 1.39 -1.87 -7.94
CA LEU A 163 2.36 -1.81 -9.03
C LEU A 163 3.75 -1.38 -8.53
N SER A 164 4.78 -2.05 -8.99
CA SER A 164 6.16 -1.61 -8.83
C SER A 164 6.90 -1.71 -10.16
N LEU A 165 7.77 -0.75 -10.44
CA LEU A 165 8.67 -0.75 -11.60
C LEU A 165 10.13 -0.77 -11.13
N LEU A 166 10.85 -1.83 -11.47
CA LEU A 166 12.23 -2.04 -11.07
C LEU A 166 13.15 -2.08 -12.31
N PRO A 167 14.25 -1.30 -12.32
CA PRO A 167 15.13 -1.23 -13.49
C PRO A 167 15.87 -2.55 -13.70
N LEU A 168 16.03 -2.99 -14.95
CA LEU A 168 16.85 -4.15 -15.27
C LEU A 168 18.35 -3.83 -15.36
N GLY A 169 18.71 -2.62 -15.78
CA GLY A 169 20.10 -2.18 -15.91
C GLY A 169 20.91 -2.84 -17.04
N GLY A 170 22.18 -2.50 -17.18
CA GLY A 170 23.09 -3.10 -18.17
C GLY A 170 22.60 -2.93 -19.60
N ASP A 171 22.62 -4.02 -20.37
CA ASP A 171 22.18 -4.04 -21.78
C ASP A 171 20.68 -3.78 -21.97
N TYR A 172 19.93 -3.68 -20.87
CA TYR A 172 18.48 -3.47 -20.81
C TYR A 172 18.09 -2.07 -20.32
N GLU A 173 18.87 -1.03 -20.65
CA GLU A 173 18.73 0.34 -20.13
C GLU A 173 17.30 0.92 -20.13
N ARG A 174 16.43 0.41 -21.01
CA ARG A 174 15.02 0.86 -21.12
C ARG A 174 14.01 -0.21 -20.78
N GLN A 175 14.48 -1.31 -20.22
CA GLN A 175 13.59 -2.35 -19.74
C GLN A 175 13.50 -2.29 -18.22
N GLN A 176 12.30 -2.55 -17.75
CA GLN A 176 11.98 -2.58 -16.34
C GLN A 176 11.16 -3.83 -16.06
N LEU A 177 11.15 -4.27 -14.82
CA LEU A 177 10.21 -5.29 -14.35
C LEU A 177 9.01 -4.59 -13.74
N LEU A 178 7.85 -4.76 -14.33
CA LEU A 178 6.57 -4.45 -13.73
C LEU A 178 6.19 -5.63 -12.83
N VAL A 179 6.03 -5.37 -11.55
CA VAL A 179 5.45 -6.31 -10.58
C VAL A 179 4.03 -5.85 -10.29
N ALA A 180 3.07 -6.76 -10.35
CA ALA A 180 1.66 -6.48 -10.12
C ALA A 180 1.03 -7.53 -9.21
N ASN A 181 0.20 -7.08 -8.28
CA ASN A 181 -0.70 -7.93 -7.50
C ASN A 181 -1.95 -8.28 -8.31
N HIS A 182 -2.61 -9.38 -7.95
CA HIS A 182 -3.91 -9.80 -8.46
C HIS A 182 -4.76 -10.21 -7.26
N GLU A 183 -5.64 -9.33 -6.85
CA GLU A 183 -6.31 -9.38 -5.56
C GLU A 183 -7.39 -10.47 -5.51
N TYR A 184 -8.46 -10.30 -6.25
CA TYR A 184 -9.57 -11.24 -6.26
C TYR A 184 -10.14 -11.43 -7.68
N THR A 185 -11.15 -12.28 -7.81
CA THR A 185 -11.85 -12.56 -9.08
C THR A 185 -13.34 -12.26 -8.97
N ASP A 186 -13.94 -11.72 -10.04
CA ASP A 186 -15.38 -11.62 -10.22
C ASP A 186 -15.82 -12.61 -11.31
N GLU A 187 -16.25 -13.75 -10.89
CA GLU A 187 -16.61 -14.85 -11.78
C GLU A 187 -17.82 -14.54 -12.68
N ASN A 188 -18.72 -13.60 -12.25
CA ASN A 188 -19.83 -13.15 -13.11
C ASN A 188 -19.34 -12.37 -14.32
N LEU A 189 -18.22 -11.65 -14.20
CA LEU A 189 -17.60 -10.90 -15.29
C LEU A 189 -16.56 -11.72 -16.07
N MET A 190 -16.12 -12.86 -15.52
CA MET A 190 -15.13 -13.75 -16.15
C MET A 190 -15.78 -14.83 -17.01
N PHE A 191 -16.93 -15.37 -16.61
CA PHE A 191 -17.52 -16.56 -17.21
C PHE A 191 -18.96 -16.33 -17.70
N LYS A 192 -19.24 -16.84 -18.90
CA LYS A 192 -20.63 -16.91 -19.40
C LYS A 192 -21.45 -17.89 -18.58
N ALA A 193 -22.72 -17.58 -18.34
CA ALA A 193 -23.68 -18.41 -17.63
C ALA A 193 -23.15 -18.91 -16.26
N TYR A 194 -22.41 -18.07 -15.54
CA TYR A 194 -21.87 -18.43 -14.24
C TYR A 194 -22.98 -18.62 -13.20
N ASP A 195 -22.96 -19.78 -12.51
CA ASP A 195 -23.83 -20.05 -11.37
C ASP A 195 -22.99 -20.02 -10.07
N ALA A 196 -23.11 -18.93 -9.33
CA ALA A 196 -22.39 -18.73 -8.07
C ALA A 196 -22.73 -19.79 -6.98
N ASN A 197 -23.88 -20.47 -7.09
CA ASN A 197 -24.25 -21.56 -6.19
C ASN A 197 -23.60 -22.89 -6.55
N ASN A 198 -23.27 -23.07 -7.85
CA ASN A 198 -22.67 -24.30 -8.38
C ASN A 198 -21.54 -24.02 -9.37
N PRO A 199 -20.44 -23.35 -8.96
CA PRO A 199 -19.30 -23.18 -9.83
C PRO A 199 -18.72 -24.54 -10.22
N THR A 200 -18.23 -24.63 -11.45
CA THR A 200 -17.54 -25.87 -11.90
C THR A 200 -16.12 -25.88 -11.34
N ARG A 201 -15.53 -27.09 -11.21
CA ARG A 201 -14.12 -27.22 -10.82
C ARG A 201 -13.18 -26.39 -11.70
N GLU A 202 -13.38 -26.42 -13.02
CA GLU A 202 -12.54 -25.65 -13.95
C GLU A 202 -12.65 -24.13 -13.71
N GLN A 203 -13.86 -23.60 -13.48
CA GLN A 203 -14.03 -22.17 -13.13
C GLN A 203 -13.29 -21.80 -11.86
N VAL A 204 -13.36 -22.65 -10.82
CA VAL A 204 -12.63 -22.42 -9.57
C VAL A 204 -11.12 -22.52 -9.79
N GLU A 205 -10.62 -23.48 -10.55
CA GLU A 205 -9.19 -23.61 -10.85
C GLU A 205 -8.67 -22.46 -11.73
N ILE A 206 -9.48 -21.90 -12.63
CA ILE A 206 -9.17 -20.66 -13.35
C ILE A 206 -9.10 -19.48 -12.38
N ALA A 207 -10.04 -19.35 -11.44
CA ALA A 207 -10.03 -18.32 -10.43
C ALA A 207 -8.76 -18.43 -9.53
N TRP A 208 -8.37 -19.64 -9.12
CA TRP A 208 -7.10 -19.86 -8.41
C TRP A 208 -5.87 -19.39 -9.20
N ALA A 209 -5.84 -19.66 -10.50
CA ALA A 209 -4.75 -19.24 -11.37
C ALA A 209 -4.77 -17.74 -11.69
N ALA A 210 -5.91 -17.06 -11.53
CA ALA A 210 -6.08 -15.65 -11.79
C ALA A 210 -5.63 -14.74 -10.62
N HIS A 211 -5.56 -15.26 -9.39
CA HIS A 211 -5.05 -14.58 -8.20
C HIS A 211 -3.52 -14.47 -8.18
N GLY A 212 -3.00 -13.72 -7.21
CA GLY A 212 -1.61 -13.72 -6.79
C GLY A 212 -0.75 -12.64 -7.43
N LEU A 213 0.41 -12.99 -8.01
CA LEU A 213 1.44 -12.02 -8.42
C LEU A 213 1.89 -12.24 -9.85
N SER A 214 2.18 -11.16 -10.58
CA SER A 214 2.86 -11.18 -11.89
C SER A 214 4.17 -10.41 -11.83
N VAL A 215 5.21 -10.93 -12.47
CA VAL A 215 6.42 -10.19 -12.86
C VAL A 215 6.46 -10.16 -14.38
N VAL A 216 6.51 -8.97 -14.97
CA VAL A 216 6.45 -8.76 -16.42
C VAL A 216 7.51 -7.76 -16.85
N ALA A 217 8.40 -8.15 -17.75
CA ALA A 217 9.30 -7.19 -18.36
C ALA A 217 8.51 -6.22 -19.25
N VAL A 218 8.82 -4.94 -19.14
CA VAL A 218 8.21 -3.87 -19.94
C VAL A 218 9.30 -3.04 -20.63
N GLN A 219 9.00 -2.57 -21.84
CA GLN A 219 9.87 -1.70 -22.64
C GLN A 219 9.36 -0.27 -22.56
N GLU A 220 10.25 0.66 -22.20
CA GLU A 220 9.98 2.07 -22.23
C GLU A 220 10.23 2.66 -23.63
N ASP A 221 9.28 3.45 -24.13
CA ASP A 221 9.50 4.29 -25.31
C ASP A 221 10.38 5.50 -24.96
N HIS A 222 11.38 5.77 -25.75
CA HIS A 222 12.40 6.81 -25.46
C HIS A 222 11.90 8.26 -25.62
N ARG A 223 10.78 8.46 -26.33
CA ARG A 223 10.23 9.81 -26.63
C ARG A 223 9.04 10.15 -25.76
N SER A 224 8.41 9.16 -25.18
CA SER A 224 7.21 9.31 -24.38
C SER A 224 7.33 8.59 -23.05
N GLY A 225 6.31 8.60 -22.23
CA GLY A 225 6.20 7.77 -21.03
C GLY A 225 5.57 6.41 -21.28
N LYS A 226 5.33 6.03 -22.55
CA LYS A 226 4.66 4.80 -22.93
C LYS A 226 5.45 3.58 -22.49
N LEU A 227 4.76 2.60 -21.89
CA LEU A 227 5.26 1.28 -21.57
C LEU A 227 4.58 0.22 -22.43
N THR A 228 5.33 -0.81 -22.81
CA THR A 228 4.79 -1.96 -23.55
C THR A 228 5.30 -3.24 -22.91
N ALA A 229 4.41 -4.16 -22.57
CA ALA A 229 4.77 -5.45 -22.02
C ALA A 229 5.56 -6.30 -23.02
N ILE A 230 6.62 -6.96 -22.54
CA ILE A 230 7.42 -7.90 -23.31
C ILE A 230 6.97 -9.30 -22.92
N SER A 231 6.14 -9.93 -23.76
CA SER A 231 5.76 -11.31 -23.54
C SER A 231 6.98 -12.25 -23.69
N ARG A 232 7.01 -13.32 -22.89
CA ARG A 232 8.05 -14.38 -22.99
C ARG A 232 9.47 -13.95 -22.59
N HIS A 233 9.63 -12.83 -21.84
CA HIS A 233 10.92 -12.49 -21.25
C HIS A 233 11.31 -13.54 -20.21
N GLN A 234 12.61 -13.83 -20.06
CA GLN A 234 13.10 -14.89 -19.17
C GLN A 234 12.81 -14.66 -17.68
N LEU A 235 12.60 -13.40 -17.25
CA LEU A 235 12.23 -13.04 -15.88
C LEU A 235 10.73 -12.96 -15.66
N ASN A 236 9.92 -13.10 -16.74
CA ASN A 236 8.47 -13.10 -16.58
C ASN A 236 8.00 -14.30 -15.77
N ARG A 237 7.09 -14.05 -14.83
CA ARG A 237 6.67 -15.04 -13.86
C ARG A 237 5.22 -14.83 -13.42
N ARG A 238 4.52 -15.93 -13.17
CA ARG A 238 3.23 -15.97 -12.45
C ARG A 238 3.38 -16.75 -11.15
N LEU A 239 2.78 -16.24 -10.10
CA LEU A 239 2.61 -16.88 -8.81
C LEU A 239 1.13 -16.79 -8.44
N HIS A 240 0.52 -17.90 -8.04
CA HIS A 240 -0.93 -17.97 -7.83
C HIS A 240 -1.28 -18.92 -6.67
N THR A 241 -2.54 -19.20 -6.47
CA THR A 241 -3.09 -19.96 -5.33
C THR A 241 -2.51 -21.37 -5.16
N THR A 242 -1.86 -21.93 -6.18
CA THR A 242 -1.21 -23.26 -6.13
C THR A 242 0.31 -23.21 -6.26
N SER A 243 0.92 -22.04 -6.27
CA SER A 243 2.38 -21.87 -6.25
C SER A 243 2.96 -22.13 -4.86
N GLU A 244 4.20 -22.58 -4.77
CA GLU A 244 4.87 -22.77 -3.47
C GLU A 244 5.36 -21.45 -2.89
N PHE A 245 5.09 -21.23 -1.60
CA PHE A 245 5.61 -20.15 -0.77
C PHE A 245 6.25 -20.73 0.49
N ARG A 246 7.10 -19.97 1.16
CA ARG A 246 7.75 -20.36 2.41
C ARG A 246 7.39 -19.40 3.54
N LEU A 247 6.94 -19.91 4.67
CA LEU A 247 6.83 -19.15 5.91
C LEU A 247 8.23 -18.97 6.52
N THR A 248 8.57 -17.74 6.92
CA THR A 248 9.83 -17.40 7.57
C THR A 248 9.58 -16.44 8.73
N GLY A 249 10.54 -16.32 9.64
CA GLY A 249 10.41 -15.51 10.85
C GLY A 249 9.96 -16.31 12.07
N PRO A 250 9.62 -15.65 13.19
CA PRO A 250 9.52 -16.28 14.51
C PRO A 250 8.36 -17.29 14.68
N ALA A 251 7.26 -17.16 13.94
CA ALA A 251 6.17 -18.13 14.02
C ALA A 251 6.33 -19.30 13.05
N ALA A 252 7.26 -19.25 12.09
CA ALA A 252 7.47 -20.31 11.12
C ALA A 252 7.86 -21.63 11.80
N GLY A 253 7.17 -22.73 11.43
CA GLY A 253 7.37 -24.05 12.04
C GLY A 253 6.62 -24.25 13.37
N GLY A 254 5.96 -23.24 13.88
CA GLY A 254 5.15 -23.30 15.09
C GLY A 254 3.92 -24.19 14.94
N ALA A 255 3.35 -24.56 16.06
CA ALA A 255 2.21 -25.51 16.11
C ALA A 255 0.98 -24.96 15.38
N LEU A 256 0.75 -23.65 15.45
CA LEU A 256 -0.40 -22.97 14.83
C LEU A 256 -0.32 -22.89 13.30
N LEU A 257 0.85 -23.17 12.70
CA LEU A 257 1.08 -23.13 11.26
C LEU A 257 1.22 -24.51 10.61
N LYS A 258 1.15 -25.60 11.40
CA LYS A 258 1.21 -26.98 10.90
C LYS A 258 -0.15 -27.45 10.41
N THR A 259 -0.15 -28.16 9.28
CA THR A 259 -1.36 -28.75 8.69
C THR A 259 -1.11 -30.25 8.38
N SER A 260 -2.16 -30.95 7.97
CA SER A 260 -2.02 -32.36 7.57
C SER A 260 -1.10 -32.55 6.37
N VAL A 261 -1.03 -31.54 5.48
CA VAL A 261 -0.19 -31.55 4.25
C VAL A 261 1.22 -31.05 4.51
N ASP A 262 1.38 -30.09 5.43
CA ASP A 262 2.68 -29.57 5.86
C ASP A 262 2.87 -29.69 7.37
N PRO A 263 3.32 -30.83 7.88
CA PRO A 263 3.60 -31.01 9.30
C PRO A 263 4.84 -30.23 9.78
N THR A 264 5.60 -29.61 8.86
CA THR A 264 6.71 -28.72 9.22
C THR A 264 6.26 -27.31 9.57
N GLY A 265 5.11 -26.85 9.07
CA GLY A 265 4.61 -25.49 9.28
C GLY A 265 5.44 -24.41 8.60
N THR A 266 6.14 -24.75 7.51
CA THR A 266 7.07 -23.85 6.81
C THR A 266 6.80 -23.68 5.32
N LYS A 267 5.97 -24.57 4.72
CA LYS A 267 5.62 -24.53 3.30
C LYS A 267 4.14 -24.30 3.15
N VAL A 268 3.74 -23.41 2.26
CA VAL A 268 2.33 -23.12 1.97
C VAL A 268 2.10 -23.05 0.48
N LEU A 269 0.98 -23.57 0.01
CA LEU A 269 0.55 -23.38 -1.37
C LEU A 269 -0.27 -22.11 -1.47
N GLY A 270 0.24 -21.17 -2.28
CA GLY A 270 -0.48 -19.99 -2.70
C GLY A 270 -0.34 -18.76 -1.83
N THR A 271 -0.81 -17.71 -2.44
CA THR A 271 -1.09 -16.39 -1.85
C THR A 271 -2.50 -16.00 -2.27
N LEU A 272 -3.19 -15.22 -1.45
CA LEU A 272 -4.60 -14.89 -1.61
C LEU A 272 -4.83 -13.42 -1.33
N ASN A 273 -5.70 -12.79 -2.13
CA ASN A 273 -6.16 -11.42 -1.95
C ASN A 273 -4.99 -10.45 -1.77
N ASN A 274 -4.06 -10.45 -2.74
CA ASN A 274 -2.92 -9.56 -2.70
C ASN A 274 -3.35 -8.16 -3.16
N CYS A 275 -3.51 -7.25 -2.21
CA CYS A 275 -3.92 -5.88 -2.41
C CYS A 275 -2.73 -4.95 -2.64
N ALA A 276 -2.52 -3.93 -1.82
CA ALA A 276 -1.37 -3.04 -1.94
C ALA A 276 -0.06 -3.71 -1.47
N GLY A 277 1.03 -2.96 -1.39
CA GLY A 277 2.34 -3.52 -1.09
C GLY A 277 3.40 -2.46 -0.85
N GLY A 278 4.66 -2.78 -1.15
CA GLY A 278 5.79 -1.85 -1.02
C GLY A 278 7.01 -2.31 -1.82
N THR A 279 7.87 -1.36 -2.16
CA THR A 279 9.14 -1.63 -2.84
C THR A 279 10.29 -1.44 -1.86
N THR A 280 11.09 -2.48 -1.67
CA THR A 280 12.17 -2.42 -0.68
C THR A 280 13.42 -1.71 -1.22
N PRO A 281 14.19 -1.04 -0.36
CA PRO A 281 15.48 -0.45 -0.74
C PRO A 281 16.53 -1.46 -1.19
N TRP A 282 16.32 -2.75 -0.93
CA TRP A 282 17.23 -3.84 -1.35
C TRP A 282 16.77 -4.60 -2.58
N GLY A 283 15.70 -4.11 -3.26
CA GLY A 283 15.30 -4.56 -4.60
C GLY A 283 14.31 -5.72 -4.62
N THR A 284 13.66 -6.04 -3.52
CA THR A 284 12.50 -6.94 -3.47
C THR A 284 11.19 -6.14 -3.44
N THR A 285 10.06 -6.82 -3.59
CA THR A 285 8.73 -6.25 -3.40
C THR A 285 7.99 -6.96 -2.27
N LEU A 286 7.19 -6.20 -1.54
CA LEU A 286 6.32 -6.67 -0.47
C LEU A 286 4.87 -6.62 -0.95
N HIS A 287 4.06 -7.62 -0.58
CA HIS A 287 2.69 -7.78 -1.04
C HIS A 287 1.81 -8.16 0.14
N GLY A 288 0.78 -7.38 0.43
CA GLY A 288 -0.19 -7.66 1.48
C GLY A 288 -1.13 -8.80 1.09
N GLU A 289 -1.45 -9.70 2.01
CA GLU A 289 -2.59 -10.62 1.92
C GLU A 289 -3.72 -10.03 2.77
N GLU A 290 -4.70 -9.42 2.14
CA GLU A 290 -5.72 -8.62 2.82
C GLU A 290 -6.94 -9.46 3.22
N ASN A 291 -7.95 -9.57 2.38
CA ASN A 291 -9.24 -10.21 2.69
C ASN A 291 -9.23 -11.74 2.57
N PHE A 292 -8.15 -12.39 3.02
CA PHE A 292 -7.95 -13.84 2.93
C PHE A 292 -9.03 -14.66 3.66
N ASN A 293 -9.71 -14.10 4.65
CA ASN A 293 -10.76 -14.77 5.43
C ASN A 293 -11.94 -15.24 4.58
N GLN A 294 -12.24 -14.55 3.48
CA GLN A 294 -13.36 -14.87 2.57
C GLN A 294 -13.21 -16.22 1.84
N TYR A 295 -12.02 -16.78 1.80
CA TYR A 295 -11.73 -18.04 1.10
C TYR A 295 -11.92 -19.27 1.99
N PHE A 296 -12.14 -19.10 3.30
CA PHE A 296 -12.23 -20.19 4.29
C PHE A 296 -13.64 -20.35 4.81
N ALA A 297 -14.13 -21.61 4.80
CA ALA A 297 -15.50 -21.99 5.14
C ALA A 297 -15.59 -22.70 6.47
N ASN A 298 -16.84 -22.84 6.97
CA ASN A 298 -17.26 -23.78 8.00
C ASN A 298 -16.72 -23.52 9.43
N ALA A 299 -16.41 -22.25 9.76
CA ALA A 299 -16.00 -21.90 11.13
C ALA A 299 -17.06 -22.27 12.20
N GLY A 300 -18.34 -22.33 11.81
CA GLY A 300 -19.44 -22.76 12.71
C GLY A 300 -19.41 -24.26 13.07
N GLN A 301 -18.60 -25.06 12.40
CA GLN A 301 -18.41 -26.49 12.70
C GLN A 301 -17.20 -26.73 13.61
N VAL A 302 -16.42 -25.70 13.94
CA VAL A 302 -15.27 -25.81 14.84
C VAL A 302 -15.78 -25.84 16.28
N THR A 303 -15.48 -26.95 16.98
CA THR A 303 -15.99 -27.22 18.33
C THR A 303 -15.13 -26.63 19.46
N ASP A 304 -13.84 -26.39 19.20
CA ASP A 304 -12.97 -25.72 20.17
C ASP A 304 -13.37 -24.26 20.32
N PRO A 305 -13.80 -23.79 21.51
CA PRO A 305 -14.32 -22.44 21.70
C PRO A 305 -13.26 -21.35 21.50
N THR A 306 -12.00 -21.65 21.80
CA THR A 306 -10.89 -20.70 21.60
C THR A 306 -10.62 -20.51 20.12
N GLN A 307 -10.56 -21.59 19.36
CA GLN A 307 -10.37 -21.52 17.91
C GLN A 307 -11.58 -20.87 17.23
N ALA A 308 -12.81 -21.18 17.64
CA ALA A 308 -14.01 -20.55 17.11
C ALA A 308 -14.02 -19.02 17.34
N ALA A 309 -13.62 -18.57 18.55
CA ALA A 309 -13.49 -17.14 18.85
C ALA A 309 -12.39 -16.47 17.99
N ARG A 310 -11.25 -17.13 17.77
CA ARG A 310 -10.16 -16.67 16.90
C ARG A 310 -10.64 -16.52 15.45
N LEU A 311 -11.33 -17.52 14.90
CA LEU A 311 -11.89 -17.47 13.55
C LEU A 311 -12.93 -16.35 13.40
N LYS A 312 -13.80 -16.18 14.40
CA LYS A 312 -14.80 -15.08 14.44
C LYS A 312 -14.10 -13.71 14.41
N ARG A 313 -13.03 -13.51 15.22
CA ARG A 313 -12.28 -12.23 15.25
C ARG A 313 -11.63 -11.92 13.90
N TYR A 314 -11.32 -12.90 13.10
CA TYR A 314 -10.78 -12.75 11.74
C TYR A 314 -11.87 -12.74 10.65
N GLY A 315 -13.15 -12.80 11.01
CA GLY A 315 -14.25 -12.74 10.05
C GLY A 315 -14.39 -13.97 9.14
N VAL A 316 -13.89 -15.14 9.57
CA VAL A 316 -14.09 -16.39 8.82
C VAL A 316 -15.55 -16.82 8.92
N THR A 317 -16.19 -17.09 7.77
CA THR A 317 -17.63 -17.40 7.71
C THR A 317 -17.98 -18.70 8.45
N SER A 318 -19.13 -18.69 9.14
CA SER A 318 -19.64 -19.87 9.87
C SER A 318 -20.07 -21.02 8.96
N GLY A 319 -20.46 -20.73 7.70
CA GLY A 319 -20.93 -21.70 6.69
C GLY A 319 -20.03 -21.76 5.48
N ALA A 320 -20.63 -22.11 4.35
CA ALA A 320 -19.97 -22.14 3.05
C ALA A 320 -19.56 -20.73 2.61
N THR A 321 -18.42 -20.60 1.93
CA THR A 321 -17.98 -19.32 1.34
C THR A 321 -18.84 -18.93 0.15
N GLU A 322 -18.81 -17.67 -0.26
CA GLU A 322 -19.39 -17.23 -1.53
C GLU A 322 -18.66 -17.86 -2.72
N ARG A 323 -17.39 -18.17 -2.62
CA ARG A 323 -16.53 -18.72 -3.68
C ARG A 323 -16.64 -20.24 -3.84
N LYS A 324 -17.17 -20.97 -2.85
CA LYS A 324 -17.37 -22.42 -2.86
C LYS A 324 -16.08 -23.25 -3.07
N TRP A 325 -14.89 -22.68 -2.77
CA TRP A 325 -13.61 -23.34 -2.95
C TRP A 325 -13.43 -24.56 -2.05
N GLU A 326 -14.02 -24.53 -0.87
CA GLU A 326 -14.06 -25.63 0.11
C GLU A 326 -14.65 -26.93 -0.46
N ARG A 327 -15.45 -26.84 -1.54
CA ARG A 327 -16.00 -28.05 -2.20
C ARG A 327 -14.97 -28.78 -3.06
N PHE A 328 -13.88 -28.11 -3.43
CA PHE A 328 -12.89 -28.61 -4.37
C PHE A 328 -11.54 -28.90 -3.77
N ASP A 329 -11.20 -28.22 -2.65
CA ASP A 329 -9.98 -28.44 -1.88
C ASP A 329 -10.26 -28.22 -0.39
N LYS A 330 -10.03 -29.28 0.42
CA LYS A 330 -10.27 -29.28 1.88
C LYS A 330 -9.49 -28.24 2.66
N ARG A 331 -8.38 -27.70 2.11
CA ARG A 331 -7.59 -26.65 2.75
C ARG A 331 -8.39 -25.35 2.97
N PHE A 332 -9.45 -25.14 2.22
CA PHE A 332 -10.37 -24.01 2.41
C PHE A 332 -11.52 -24.29 3.38
N ASP A 333 -11.51 -25.43 4.05
CA ASP A 333 -12.49 -25.85 5.06
C ASP A 333 -11.81 -25.93 6.44
N VAL A 334 -12.04 -24.92 7.31
CA VAL A 334 -11.39 -24.84 8.63
C VAL A 334 -11.88 -25.92 9.60
N ALA A 335 -12.97 -26.62 9.31
CA ALA A 335 -13.38 -27.79 10.08
C ALA A 335 -12.53 -29.02 9.75
N GLN A 336 -11.94 -29.11 8.55
CA GLN A 336 -11.05 -30.19 8.12
C GLN A 336 -9.57 -29.86 8.29
N GLU A 337 -9.16 -28.60 8.00
CA GLU A 337 -7.80 -28.09 8.15
C GLU A 337 -7.79 -26.82 9.01
N PRO A 338 -7.89 -26.93 10.33
CA PRO A 338 -8.10 -25.80 11.25
C PRO A 338 -7.04 -24.70 11.17
N ASN A 339 -5.80 -25.07 10.86
CA ASN A 339 -4.67 -24.15 10.82
C ASN A 339 -4.39 -23.58 9.42
N GLU A 340 -5.06 -24.06 8.35
CA GLU A 340 -4.73 -23.57 7.01
C GLU A 340 -5.01 -22.09 6.86
N SER A 341 -6.09 -21.56 7.44
CA SER A 341 -6.39 -20.13 7.43
C SER A 341 -5.32 -19.27 8.10
N HIS A 342 -4.54 -19.83 9.05
CA HIS A 342 -3.45 -19.13 9.73
C HIS A 342 -2.22 -18.92 8.83
N ARG A 343 -2.18 -19.55 7.68
CA ARG A 343 -1.06 -19.52 6.73
C ARG A 343 -1.21 -18.41 5.69
N PHE A 344 -2.27 -17.59 5.83
CA PHE A 344 -2.63 -16.43 4.99
C PHE A 344 -2.91 -15.21 5.87
N GLY A 345 -2.89 -14.03 5.27
CA GLY A 345 -2.94 -12.76 5.99
C GLY A 345 -1.55 -12.28 6.41
N TRP A 346 -0.53 -12.62 5.65
CA TRP A 346 0.86 -12.23 5.86
C TRP A 346 1.32 -11.24 4.79
N VAL A 347 2.47 -10.59 5.03
CA VAL A 347 3.21 -9.91 3.99
C VAL A 347 4.08 -10.91 3.24
N VAL A 348 3.95 -10.95 1.92
CA VAL A 348 4.77 -11.77 1.03
C VAL A 348 5.92 -10.94 0.49
N GLU A 349 7.16 -11.42 0.61
CA GLU A 349 8.32 -10.82 -0.05
C GLU A 349 8.74 -11.63 -1.27
N LEU A 350 8.89 -10.95 -2.41
CA LEU A 350 9.27 -11.49 -3.70
C LEU A 350 10.57 -10.86 -4.19
N ASP A 351 11.55 -11.68 -4.64
CA ASP A 351 12.67 -11.23 -5.48
C ASP A 351 12.24 -11.30 -6.96
N PRO A 352 11.95 -10.16 -7.62
CA PRO A 352 11.52 -10.16 -9.01
C PRO A 352 12.64 -10.42 -10.01
N TYR A 353 13.91 -10.36 -9.58
CA TYR A 353 15.08 -10.61 -10.42
C TYR A 353 15.48 -12.09 -10.48
N ASP A 354 14.93 -12.93 -9.60
CA ASP A 354 15.14 -14.38 -9.60
C ASP A 354 13.83 -15.15 -9.83
N PRO A 355 13.53 -15.57 -11.07
CA PRO A 355 12.31 -16.27 -11.41
C PRO A 355 12.18 -17.65 -10.75
N ASN A 356 13.26 -18.19 -10.18
CA ASN A 356 13.30 -19.50 -9.51
C ASN A 356 13.23 -19.37 -7.97
N SER A 357 13.27 -18.15 -7.42
CA SER A 357 13.18 -17.94 -5.98
C SER A 357 11.80 -18.38 -5.45
N VAL A 358 11.76 -18.95 -4.25
CA VAL A 358 10.50 -19.21 -3.54
C VAL A 358 10.17 -17.99 -2.70
N PRO A 359 9.03 -17.30 -2.94
CA PRO A 359 8.65 -16.12 -2.16
C PRO A 359 8.43 -16.47 -0.70
N ARG A 360 8.55 -15.47 0.18
CA ARG A 360 8.54 -15.67 1.63
C ARG A 360 7.38 -14.92 2.26
N LYS A 361 6.56 -15.61 3.06
CA LYS A 361 5.57 -15.00 3.94
C LYS A 361 6.24 -14.66 5.27
N ARG A 362 6.24 -13.37 5.65
CA ARG A 362 7.04 -12.78 6.73
C ARG A 362 6.27 -12.78 8.06
N THR A 363 6.43 -13.81 8.87
CA THR A 363 5.65 -13.94 10.12
C THR A 363 5.99 -12.89 11.18
N ALA A 364 7.19 -12.29 11.15
CA ALA A 364 7.57 -11.23 12.09
C ALA A 364 6.74 -9.94 11.91
N LEU A 365 6.07 -9.75 10.77
CA LEU A 365 5.24 -8.59 10.48
C LEU A 365 3.81 -8.72 11.04
N GLY A 366 3.49 -9.84 11.69
CA GLY A 366 2.15 -10.10 12.21
C GLY A 366 1.18 -10.58 11.13
N ARG A 367 0.03 -11.11 11.57
CA ARG A 367 -1.04 -11.63 10.70
C ARG A 367 -2.32 -10.85 10.92
N PHE A 368 -2.79 -10.18 9.87
CA PHE A 368 -4.06 -9.44 9.82
C PHE A 368 -4.42 -9.20 8.33
N LYS A 369 -5.44 -8.42 8.03
CA LYS A 369 -5.77 -8.04 6.66
C LYS A 369 -4.81 -6.97 6.17
N HIS A 370 -3.64 -7.41 5.72
CA HIS A 370 -2.60 -6.50 5.23
C HIS A 370 -3.03 -5.82 3.93
N GLU A 371 -3.39 -4.55 4.03
CA GLU A 371 -3.55 -3.72 2.84
C GLU A 371 -2.18 -3.45 2.23
N ALA A 372 -1.27 -2.85 2.96
CA ALA A 372 0.06 -2.49 2.49
C ALA A 372 1.19 -2.93 3.43
N ALA A 373 2.43 -2.81 2.94
CA ALA A 373 3.64 -2.99 3.72
C ALA A 373 4.76 -2.08 3.19
N GLN A 374 4.84 -0.85 3.69
CA GLN A 374 5.75 0.17 3.14
C GLN A 374 7.02 0.32 3.98
N PRO A 375 8.19 0.04 3.37
CA PRO A 375 9.45 0.10 4.07
C PRO A 375 10.08 1.50 4.09
N ARG A 376 10.62 1.88 5.24
CA ARG A 376 11.52 3.02 5.44
C ARG A 376 12.80 2.51 6.12
N LEU A 377 13.94 3.17 5.90
CA LEU A 377 15.16 2.89 6.65
C LEU A 377 15.34 3.91 7.80
N THR A 378 15.82 3.41 8.93
CA THR A 378 16.39 4.25 9.98
C THR A 378 17.72 4.87 9.51
N GLU A 379 18.24 5.84 10.24
CA GLU A 379 19.56 6.44 9.95
C GLU A 379 20.70 5.40 9.97
N ASP A 380 20.62 4.42 10.87
CA ASP A 380 21.58 3.31 10.95
C ASP A 380 21.33 2.19 9.93
N GLY A 381 20.29 2.30 9.10
CA GLY A 381 20.00 1.39 7.99
C GLY A 381 19.17 0.16 8.35
N ARG A 382 18.46 0.14 9.50
CA ARG A 382 17.47 -0.89 9.81
C ARG A 382 16.16 -0.63 9.06
N PRO A 383 15.54 -1.64 8.43
CA PRO A 383 14.19 -1.49 7.89
C PRO A 383 13.14 -1.29 8.98
N VAL A 384 12.25 -0.36 8.72
CA VAL A 384 10.97 -0.18 9.42
C VAL A 384 9.87 -0.37 8.39
N VAL A 385 8.83 -1.15 8.69
CA VAL A 385 7.70 -1.40 7.79
C VAL A 385 6.43 -0.93 8.47
N TYR A 386 5.69 -0.03 7.82
CA TYR A 386 4.37 0.43 8.25
C TYR A 386 3.28 -0.35 7.52
N MET A 387 2.17 -0.68 8.22
CA MET A 387 1.15 -1.60 7.72
C MET A 387 -0.23 -1.22 8.23
N GLY A 388 -1.24 -1.17 7.34
CA GLY A 388 -2.65 -1.02 7.67
C GLY A 388 -3.36 -2.37 7.77
N ASP A 389 -4.37 -2.46 8.64
CA ASP A 389 -5.29 -3.59 8.76
C ASP A 389 -6.67 -3.15 8.26
N ASP A 390 -7.00 -3.45 7.01
CA ASP A 390 -8.25 -2.99 6.41
C ASP A 390 -9.48 -3.69 6.98
N GLU A 391 -9.94 -3.16 8.09
CA GLU A 391 -11.23 -3.51 8.67
C GLU A 391 -11.73 -2.35 9.53
N ARG A 392 -13.05 -2.18 9.61
CA ARG A 392 -13.68 -1.19 10.50
C ARG A 392 -13.32 -1.47 11.94
N PHE A 393 -12.79 -0.43 12.62
CA PHE A 393 -12.32 -0.49 14.01
C PHE A 393 -11.06 -1.33 14.22
N ASP A 394 -10.33 -1.71 13.18
CA ASP A 394 -9.03 -2.35 13.31
C ASP A 394 -7.88 -1.33 13.33
N TYR A 395 -6.63 -1.76 13.22
CA TYR A 395 -5.49 -1.07 13.79
C TYR A 395 -4.42 -0.74 12.75
N PHE A 396 -3.50 0.12 13.17
CA PHE A 396 -2.31 0.49 12.40
C PHE A 396 -1.07 -0.07 13.09
N TYR A 397 -0.15 -0.68 12.33
CA TYR A 397 0.99 -1.42 12.85
C TYR A 397 2.32 -0.93 12.31
N LYS A 398 3.39 -1.24 13.05
CA LYS A 398 4.78 -0.98 12.67
C LYS A 398 5.66 -2.18 13.03
N PHE A 399 6.57 -2.55 12.11
CA PHE A 399 7.65 -3.49 12.39
C PHE A 399 8.98 -2.77 12.29
N VAL A 400 9.91 -3.05 13.22
CA VAL A 400 11.29 -2.54 13.21
C VAL A 400 12.25 -3.72 13.21
N SER A 401 13.05 -3.85 12.15
CA SER A 401 14.06 -4.90 12.03
C SER A 401 15.18 -4.77 13.08
N SER A 402 15.66 -5.91 13.59
CA SER A 402 16.87 -5.95 14.41
C SER A 402 18.17 -5.87 13.59
N LYS A 403 18.09 -6.02 12.26
CA LYS A 403 19.23 -6.09 11.36
C LYS A 403 19.31 -4.88 10.44
N GLN A 404 20.53 -4.48 10.11
CA GLN A 404 20.80 -3.39 9.17
C GLN A 404 20.95 -3.93 7.75
N MET A 405 20.44 -3.16 6.77
CA MET A 405 20.58 -3.48 5.35
C MET A 405 22.05 -3.42 4.89
N LYS A 406 22.50 -4.42 4.19
CA LYS A 406 23.81 -4.40 3.49
C LYS A 406 23.65 -3.76 2.12
N LYS A 407 24.46 -2.73 1.85
CA LYS A 407 24.50 -2.04 0.57
C LYS A 407 25.16 -2.89 -0.52
N GLY A 408 24.78 -2.66 -1.78
CA GLY A 408 25.35 -3.29 -2.97
C GLY A 408 24.65 -4.58 -3.39
N ASN A 409 25.07 -5.13 -4.54
CA ASN A 409 24.40 -6.24 -5.25
C ASN A 409 25.15 -7.57 -5.14
N SER A 410 26.11 -7.69 -4.20
CA SER A 410 26.80 -8.97 -4.01
C SER A 410 25.84 -10.06 -3.54
N ARG A 411 26.10 -11.31 -3.87
CA ARG A 411 25.30 -12.45 -3.41
C ARG A 411 25.14 -12.45 -1.89
N ALA A 412 26.22 -12.21 -1.15
CA ALA A 412 26.20 -12.16 0.31
C ALA A 412 25.36 -10.99 0.87
N ALA A 413 25.30 -9.84 0.18
CA ALA A 413 24.41 -8.74 0.55
C ALA A 413 22.94 -9.13 0.30
N LYS A 414 22.63 -9.71 -0.87
CA LYS A 414 21.26 -10.17 -1.19
C LYS A 414 20.77 -11.24 -0.21
N GLU A 415 21.58 -12.28 0.06
CA GLU A 415 21.24 -13.34 1.01
C GLU A 415 20.99 -12.77 2.42
N HIS A 416 21.83 -11.82 2.88
CA HIS A 416 21.62 -11.14 4.15
C HIS A 416 20.32 -10.31 4.14
N ASN A 417 20.10 -9.49 3.10
CA ASN A 417 18.95 -8.60 3.02
C ASN A 417 17.63 -9.38 2.98
N LEU A 418 17.62 -10.56 2.40
CA LEU A 418 16.50 -11.48 2.46
C LEU A 418 16.22 -12.06 3.89
N THR A 419 16.96 -11.69 4.92
CA THR A 419 16.69 -12.04 6.34
C THR A 419 16.28 -10.84 7.18
N LEU A 420 16.20 -9.65 6.61
CA LEU A 420 15.91 -8.40 7.33
C LEU A 420 14.52 -8.38 7.99
N LEU A 421 13.56 -9.06 7.37
CA LEU A 421 12.18 -9.12 7.83
C LEU A 421 11.83 -10.42 8.60
N ASP A 422 12.85 -11.18 9.02
CA ASP A 422 12.66 -12.40 9.82
C ASP A 422 12.81 -12.14 11.33
N GLU A 423 13.39 -11.01 11.73
CA GLU A 423 13.72 -10.74 13.13
C GLU A 423 13.63 -9.25 13.45
N GLY A 424 12.87 -8.90 14.47
CA GLY A 424 12.65 -7.52 14.88
C GLY A 424 11.56 -7.41 15.93
N THR A 425 10.97 -6.21 16.05
CA THR A 425 9.88 -5.92 16.98
C THR A 425 8.65 -5.47 16.22
N LEU A 426 7.52 -6.09 16.53
CA LEU A 426 6.19 -5.71 16.03
C LEU A 426 5.50 -4.80 17.04
N TYR A 427 4.87 -3.73 16.54
CA TYR A 427 4.16 -2.72 17.32
C TYR A 427 2.77 -2.48 16.77
N VAL A 428 1.89 -1.94 17.64
CA VAL A 428 0.58 -1.38 17.26
C VAL A 428 0.48 0.06 17.75
N ALA A 429 -0.23 0.91 16.99
CA ALA A 429 -0.40 2.32 17.32
C ALA A 429 -1.48 2.55 18.39
N LYS A 430 -1.20 3.48 19.32
CA LYS A 430 -2.18 4.06 20.22
C LYS A 430 -2.11 5.57 20.12
N LEU A 431 -3.21 6.18 19.65
CA LEU A 431 -3.32 7.61 19.41
C LEU A 431 -4.06 8.28 20.57
N THR A 432 -3.63 9.48 20.92
CA THR A 432 -4.28 10.36 21.91
C THR A 432 -4.45 11.72 21.28
N GLY A 433 -5.67 12.23 21.23
CA GLY A 433 -5.95 13.59 20.80
C GLY A 433 -5.76 14.58 21.94
N ASP A 434 -5.78 15.85 21.63
CA ASP A 434 -5.62 16.92 22.62
C ASP A 434 -6.84 17.85 22.73
N SER A 435 -7.82 17.72 21.82
CA SER A 435 -9.08 18.47 21.89
C SER A 435 -10.00 17.99 23.01
N PRO A 436 -10.77 18.90 23.62
CA PRO A 436 -11.81 18.53 24.59
C PRO A 436 -12.87 17.61 23.98
N ALA A 437 -13.22 16.55 24.69
CA ALA A 437 -14.25 15.59 24.24
C ALA A 437 -15.60 16.24 23.86
N ALA A 438 -15.93 17.39 24.47
CA ALA A 438 -17.16 18.14 24.14
C ALA A 438 -17.14 18.78 22.74
N GLU A 439 -15.98 18.89 22.10
CA GLU A 439 -15.81 19.43 20.74
C GLU A 439 -15.84 18.33 19.69
N LEU A 440 -15.73 17.07 20.10
CA LEU A 440 -15.75 15.89 19.25
C LEU A 440 -17.19 15.34 19.14
N ASP A 441 -18.08 16.10 18.51
CA ASP A 441 -19.52 15.80 18.45
C ASP A 441 -19.91 14.75 17.39
N GLY A 442 -18.94 14.24 16.64
CA GLY A 442 -19.16 13.26 15.59
C GLY A 442 -19.61 13.84 14.24
N THR A 443 -19.67 15.14 14.10
CA THR A 443 -20.00 15.80 12.83
C THR A 443 -18.79 15.97 11.91
N GLY A 444 -17.57 15.91 12.43
CA GLY A 444 -16.32 16.20 11.71
C GLY A 444 -16.02 17.69 11.61
N LYS A 445 -16.72 18.53 12.37
CA LYS A 445 -16.38 19.94 12.50
C LYS A 445 -15.07 20.08 13.27
N LEU A 446 -14.19 20.94 12.77
CA LEU A 446 -12.90 21.22 13.41
C LEU A 446 -13.09 21.73 14.85
N PRO A 447 -12.23 21.31 15.79
CA PRO A 447 -12.13 21.88 17.12
C PRO A 447 -11.79 23.38 17.10
N HIS A 448 -11.82 24.04 18.24
CA HIS A 448 -11.59 25.51 18.32
C HIS A 448 -10.18 25.94 17.95
N ASP A 449 -9.18 25.04 18.09
CA ASP A 449 -7.78 25.26 17.68
C ASP A 449 -7.55 25.11 16.17
N GLY A 450 -8.53 24.53 15.44
CA GLY A 450 -8.57 24.48 13.98
C GLY A 450 -7.93 23.24 13.36
N GLU A 451 -7.46 22.26 14.13
CA GLU A 451 -6.89 20.99 13.65
C GLU A 451 -7.46 19.80 14.43
N PHE A 452 -7.40 18.60 13.84
CA PHE A 452 -7.54 17.34 14.53
C PHE A 452 -6.14 16.77 14.64
N ASP A 453 -5.56 16.77 15.83
CA ASP A 453 -4.19 16.32 16.03
C ASP A 453 -3.94 15.76 17.46
N GLY A 454 -2.69 15.46 17.75
CA GLY A 454 -2.31 14.94 19.04
C GLY A 454 -1.00 14.15 18.99
N SER A 455 -0.83 13.31 19.99
CA SER A 455 0.34 12.45 20.15
C SER A 455 -0.04 10.97 20.12
N GLY A 456 0.97 10.09 20.00
CA GLY A 456 0.74 8.67 20.08
C GLY A 456 1.98 7.91 20.53
N VAL A 457 1.75 6.63 20.82
CA VAL A 457 2.82 5.70 21.22
C VAL A 457 2.69 4.41 20.43
N TRP A 458 3.84 3.80 20.17
CA TRP A 458 3.94 2.47 19.61
C TRP A 458 4.03 1.44 20.74
N ILE A 459 2.98 0.63 20.91
CA ILE A 459 2.93 -0.43 21.91
C ILE A 459 3.58 -1.68 21.33
N LYS A 460 4.61 -2.20 22.01
CA LYS A 460 5.29 -3.43 21.61
C LYS A 460 4.38 -4.64 21.77
N LEU A 461 4.26 -5.46 20.73
CA LEU A 461 3.51 -6.71 20.76
C LEU A 461 4.43 -7.92 20.93
N ALA A 462 5.47 -8.04 20.11
CA ALA A 462 6.47 -9.11 20.20
C ALA A 462 7.83 -8.67 19.69
N THR A 463 8.90 -9.26 20.25
CA THR A 463 10.29 -9.12 19.77
C THR A 463 10.90 -10.50 19.61
N GLY A 464 11.17 -10.93 18.37
CA GLY A 464 11.62 -12.31 18.11
C GLY A 464 10.69 -13.33 18.77
N ASN A 465 11.22 -14.19 19.65
CA ASN A 465 10.44 -15.19 20.36
C ASN A 465 9.87 -14.71 21.72
N VAL A 466 9.88 -13.40 21.99
CA VAL A 466 9.40 -12.82 23.25
C VAL A 466 8.08 -12.09 23.00
N SER A 467 7.02 -12.48 23.69
CA SER A 467 5.74 -11.76 23.74
C SER A 467 5.83 -10.61 24.74
N HIS A 468 5.25 -9.46 24.39
CA HIS A 468 5.02 -8.33 25.30
C HIS A 468 3.54 -8.20 25.71
N VAL A 469 2.70 -9.15 25.27
CA VAL A 469 1.27 -9.20 25.57
C VAL A 469 0.98 -10.24 26.64
N GLU A 470 0.44 -9.79 27.76
CA GLU A 470 0.13 -10.70 28.87
C GLU A 470 -0.80 -11.83 28.47
N GLY A 471 -0.45 -13.05 28.86
CA GLY A 471 -1.24 -14.27 28.60
C GLY A 471 -1.26 -14.71 27.12
N MET A 472 -0.32 -14.26 26.29
CA MET A 472 -0.10 -14.74 24.93
C MET A 472 1.37 -15.16 24.73
N THR A 473 1.59 -16.27 24.07
CA THR A 473 2.93 -16.65 23.57
C THR A 473 3.31 -15.79 22.37
N ALA A 474 4.61 -15.73 22.03
CA ALA A 474 5.05 -14.98 20.85
C ALA A 474 4.42 -15.52 19.55
N GLU A 475 4.31 -16.85 19.41
CA GLU A 475 3.63 -17.48 18.27
C GLU A 475 2.17 -16.99 18.17
N GLU A 476 1.43 -16.95 19.30
CA GLU A 476 0.06 -16.46 19.31
C GLU A 476 -0.04 -14.98 18.97
N VAL A 477 0.91 -14.14 19.41
CA VAL A 477 0.95 -12.73 19.06
C VAL A 477 1.08 -12.55 17.54
N TYR A 478 1.99 -13.27 16.90
CA TYR A 478 2.18 -13.15 15.45
C TYR A 478 1.01 -13.73 14.65
N VAL A 479 0.45 -14.90 15.07
CA VAL A 479 -0.64 -15.55 14.34
C VAL A 479 -1.99 -14.88 14.62
N PHE A 480 -2.18 -14.32 15.82
CA PHE A 480 -3.40 -13.66 16.24
C PHE A 480 -3.15 -12.20 16.62
N THR A 481 -2.46 -11.45 15.75
CA THR A 481 -2.02 -10.07 15.99
C THR A 481 -3.18 -9.13 16.34
N ARG A 482 -4.35 -9.30 15.71
CA ARG A 482 -5.57 -8.55 16.06
C ARG A 482 -5.97 -8.73 17.53
N LEU A 483 -5.94 -9.99 18.04
CA LEU A 483 -6.24 -10.27 19.44
C LEU A 483 -5.18 -9.70 20.40
N ALA A 484 -3.91 -9.67 19.98
CA ALA A 484 -2.84 -9.04 20.74
C ALA A 484 -3.07 -7.52 20.83
N ALA A 485 -3.44 -6.87 19.73
CA ALA A 485 -3.76 -5.44 19.68
C ALA A 485 -5.01 -5.10 20.52
N ASP A 486 -6.05 -5.96 20.47
CA ASP A 486 -7.23 -5.84 21.34
C ASP A 486 -6.82 -5.80 22.82
N LYS A 487 -5.94 -6.71 23.26
CA LYS A 487 -5.51 -6.82 24.67
C LYS A 487 -4.70 -5.62 25.16
N VAL A 488 -3.94 -4.97 24.30
CA VAL A 488 -3.10 -3.81 24.70
C VAL A 488 -3.80 -2.47 24.55
N GLY A 489 -5.08 -2.46 24.13
CA GLY A 489 -5.89 -1.25 24.00
C GLY A 489 -5.42 -0.31 22.89
N ALA A 490 -5.13 -0.85 21.71
CA ALA A 490 -4.79 -0.08 20.52
C ALA A 490 -5.96 0.80 20.05
N THR A 491 -5.68 1.89 19.33
CA THR A 491 -6.73 2.81 18.86
C THR A 491 -7.44 2.23 17.64
N LYS A 492 -8.76 2.11 17.73
CA LYS A 492 -9.64 1.66 16.64
C LYS A 492 -9.77 2.73 15.57
N MET A 493 -9.47 2.36 14.31
CA MET A 493 -9.43 3.26 13.17
C MET A 493 -10.59 3.01 12.18
N ASP A 494 -10.74 3.92 11.22
CA ASP A 494 -11.76 3.85 10.17
C ASP A 494 -11.21 3.18 8.90
N ARG A 495 -10.94 1.86 8.96
CA ARG A 495 -10.33 1.07 7.90
C ARG A 495 -8.97 1.65 7.49
N PRO A 496 -7.88 1.32 8.20
CA PRO A 496 -6.53 1.67 7.79
C PRO A 496 -6.14 0.86 6.54
N GLU A 497 -6.18 1.54 5.40
CA GLU A 497 -5.80 0.99 4.09
C GLU A 497 -4.30 1.16 3.85
N ASP A 498 -3.91 1.75 2.71
CA ASP A 498 -2.50 1.93 2.36
C ASP A 498 -1.81 3.01 3.22
N VAL A 499 -0.52 2.87 3.31
CA VAL A 499 0.36 3.72 4.10
C VAL A 499 1.65 4.02 3.35
N GLU A 500 2.07 5.28 3.29
CA GLU A 500 3.29 5.65 2.57
C GLU A 500 4.15 6.66 3.36
N PRO A 501 5.40 6.31 3.69
CA PRO A 501 6.37 7.26 4.23
C PRO A 501 6.84 8.24 3.16
N SER A 502 6.76 9.54 3.42
CA SER A 502 7.27 10.55 2.52
C SER A 502 8.78 10.41 2.30
N PRO A 503 9.25 10.27 1.05
CA PRO A 503 10.67 10.14 0.76
C PRO A 503 11.48 11.41 1.04
N ARG A 504 10.80 12.55 1.30
CA ARG A 504 11.44 13.84 1.58
C ARG A 504 11.45 14.24 3.04
N THR A 505 10.38 13.91 3.77
CA THR A 505 10.21 14.38 5.15
C THR A 505 10.18 13.26 6.16
N GLY A 506 10.10 12.00 5.71
CA GLY A 506 9.93 10.86 6.60
C GLY A 506 8.55 10.75 7.27
N ARG A 507 7.68 11.75 7.13
CA ARG A 507 6.30 11.69 7.65
C ARG A 507 5.53 10.57 6.97
N VAL A 508 4.70 9.88 7.72
CA VAL A 508 3.92 8.73 7.25
C VAL A 508 2.49 9.18 7.01
N TYR A 509 1.94 8.86 5.84
CA TYR A 509 0.56 9.17 5.47
C TYR A 509 -0.23 7.88 5.38
N ILE A 510 -1.41 7.85 5.99
CA ILE A 510 -2.25 6.66 6.13
C ILE A 510 -3.63 7.00 5.59
N ALA A 511 -4.13 6.23 4.63
CA ALA A 511 -5.49 6.32 4.16
C ALA A 511 -6.43 5.63 5.17
N LEU A 512 -7.51 6.31 5.51
CA LEU A 512 -8.60 5.80 6.34
C LEU A 512 -9.87 5.94 5.51
N THR A 513 -10.33 4.84 4.91
CA THR A 513 -11.26 4.89 3.77
C THR A 513 -12.67 5.30 4.17
N ASN A 514 -13.24 4.67 5.18
CA ASN A 514 -14.57 4.97 5.71
C ASN A 514 -14.89 4.10 6.94
N ASN A 515 -15.91 4.48 7.71
CA ASN A 515 -16.51 3.64 8.74
C ASN A 515 -17.96 4.04 9.00
N THR A 516 -18.89 3.48 8.25
CA THR A 516 -20.32 3.77 8.40
C THR A 516 -20.97 3.12 9.62
N ASP A 517 -20.19 2.38 10.43
CA ASP A 517 -20.65 1.83 11.71
C ASP A 517 -20.23 2.67 12.91
N ARG A 518 -19.27 3.59 12.74
CA ARG A 518 -18.87 4.48 13.84
C ARG A 518 -20.06 5.29 14.35
N GLY A 519 -20.28 5.28 15.68
CA GLY A 519 -21.37 5.97 16.33
C GLY A 519 -22.74 5.30 16.24
N LYS A 520 -22.85 4.11 15.62
CA LYS A 520 -24.07 3.29 15.72
C LYS A 520 -24.26 2.75 17.14
N PRO A 521 -25.50 2.41 17.56
CA PRO A 521 -25.72 1.80 18.86
C PRO A 521 -24.84 0.60 19.13
N GLY A 522 -24.12 0.62 20.27
CA GLY A 522 -23.17 -0.44 20.65
C GLY A 522 -21.85 -0.42 19.91
N LYS A 523 -21.57 0.60 19.10
CA LYS A 523 -20.28 0.82 18.46
C LYS A 523 -19.60 2.07 19.02
N GLU A 524 -18.27 2.12 18.92
CA GLU A 524 -17.49 3.30 19.31
C GLU A 524 -17.91 4.53 18.51
N GLY A 525 -18.04 5.67 19.19
CA GLY A 525 -18.35 6.96 18.58
C GLY A 525 -17.12 7.63 17.98
N ALA A 526 -17.31 8.88 17.57
CA ALA A 526 -16.23 9.72 17.06
C ALA A 526 -15.14 9.93 18.13
N THR A 527 -13.90 9.97 17.65
CA THR A 527 -12.70 10.36 18.40
C THR A 527 -11.96 11.41 17.58
N GLU A 528 -10.94 12.04 18.12
CA GLU A 528 -10.25 13.08 17.36
C GLU A 528 -9.54 12.51 16.11
N ALA A 529 -8.97 11.31 16.20
CA ALA A 529 -8.40 10.62 15.04
C ALA A 529 -9.45 10.12 14.02
N ASN A 530 -10.72 9.99 14.45
CA ASN A 530 -11.84 9.55 13.63
C ASN A 530 -13.06 10.42 13.92
N PRO A 531 -13.10 11.69 13.44
CA PRO A 531 -13.98 12.74 13.97
C PRO A 531 -15.43 12.65 13.49
N ARG A 532 -15.77 11.72 12.61
CA ARG A 532 -17.12 11.59 12.04
C ARG A 532 -17.79 10.30 12.43
N ASN A 533 -18.99 10.40 12.97
CA ASN A 533 -19.91 9.27 13.04
C ASN A 533 -20.46 8.97 11.63
N LEU A 534 -20.76 7.69 11.37
CA LEU A 534 -21.25 7.23 10.06
C LEU A 534 -20.36 7.71 8.91
N ASN A 535 -19.04 7.70 9.13
CA ASN A 535 -18.04 8.23 8.20
C ASN A 535 -18.05 7.47 6.89
N LYS A 536 -18.59 8.07 5.83
CA LYS A 536 -18.68 7.47 4.49
C LYS A 536 -17.63 7.99 3.50
N HIS A 537 -16.86 9.02 3.87
CA HIS A 537 -15.92 9.68 2.94
C HIS A 537 -14.46 9.49 3.29
N GLY A 538 -14.15 9.09 4.54
CA GLY A 538 -12.78 8.85 4.97
C GLY A 538 -11.93 10.09 5.23
N GLN A 539 -10.67 9.87 5.51
CA GLN A 539 -9.66 10.88 5.81
C GLN A 539 -8.23 10.38 5.52
N ILE A 540 -7.26 11.28 5.49
CA ILE A 540 -5.83 10.97 5.47
C ILE A 540 -5.21 11.43 6.78
N LEU A 541 -4.56 10.53 7.50
CA LEU A 541 -3.79 10.83 8.70
C LEU A 541 -2.31 11.04 8.33
N GLU A 542 -1.70 12.10 8.84
CA GLU A 542 -0.27 12.39 8.77
C GLU A 542 0.36 12.10 10.13
N LEU A 543 1.38 11.24 10.18
CA LEU A 543 2.12 10.89 11.37
C LEU A 543 3.57 11.35 11.26
N ALA A 544 4.12 11.92 12.32
CA ALA A 544 5.51 12.32 12.43
C ALA A 544 6.16 11.57 13.59
N GLU A 545 7.11 10.70 13.32
CA GLU A 545 7.89 10.02 14.36
C GLU A 545 8.69 11.04 15.19
N ASN A 546 8.74 10.86 16.50
CA ASN A 546 9.49 11.75 17.38
C ASN A 546 10.97 11.75 16.99
N PHE A 547 11.55 12.96 16.84
CA PHE A 547 12.95 13.16 16.43
C PHE A 547 13.27 12.59 15.02
N ASP A 548 12.26 12.37 14.18
CA ASP A 548 12.37 11.69 12.88
C ASP A 548 13.03 10.28 12.97
N ASP A 549 12.92 9.63 14.13
CA ASP A 549 13.41 8.27 14.36
C ASP A 549 12.29 7.25 14.16
N PRO A 550 12.25 6.55 13.00
CA PRO A 550 11.20 5.57 12.74
C PRO A 550 11.30 4.32 13.62
N ALA A 551 12.39 4.12 14.36
CA ALA A 551 12.51 3.06 15.36
C ALA A 551 12.07 3.49 16.76
N GLY A 552 11.71 4.77 16.95
CA GLY A 552 11.22 5.31 18.22
C GLY A 552 9.86 4.74 18.65
N ASP A 553 9.53 4.96 19.93
CA ASP A 553 8.29 4.45 20.54
C ASP A 553 7.18 5.53 20.61
N GLY A 554 7.37 6.73 20.07
CA GLY A 554 6.39 7.82 20.11
C GLY A 554 6.32 8.64 18.83
N PHE A 555 5.18 9.26 18.59
CA PHE A 555 4.91 10.08 17.42
C PHE A 555 3.91 11.20 17.72
N ALA A 556 3.91 12.24 16.88
CA ALA A 556 2.80 13.19 16.76
C ALA A 556 1.97 12.83 15.52
N TRP A 557 0.68 13.15 15.52
CA TRP A 557 -0.20 12.91 14.39
C TRP A 557 -1.16 14.07 14.19
N ARG A 558 -1.69 14.19 12.97
CA ARG A 558 -2.80 15.08 12.61
C ARG A 558 -3.60 14.53 11.43
N LEU A 559 -4.84 14.95 11.27
CA LEU A 559 -5.56 14.70 10.03
C LEU A 559 -5.09 15.70 8.97
N PHE A 560 -4.51 15.17 7.89
CA PHE A 560 -4.07 15.96 6.74
C PHE A 560 -5.25 16.34 5.85
N LEU A 561 -6.17 15.40 5.61
CA LEU A 561 -7.41 15.60 4.89
C LEU A 561 -8.57 14.96 5.66
N VAL A 562 -9.72 15.63 5.69
CA VAL A 562 -11.03 15.05 5.99
C VAL A 562 -11.84 15.12 4.71
N ALA A 563 -11.98 13.98 4.02
CA ALA A 563 -12.50 13.88 2.68
C ALA A 563 -14.01 14.16 2.59
N GLY A 564 -14.51 14.53 1.41
CA GLY A 564 -15.91 14.81 1.13
C GLY A 564 -16.09 15.88 0.04
N ASP A 565 -17.30 16.41 -0.07
CA ASP A 565 -17.58 17.59 -0.89
C ASP A 565 -16.93 18.83 -0.22
N PRO A 566 -16.11 19.62 -0.92
CA PRO A 566 -15.50 20.83 -0.36
C PRO A 566 -16.51 21.86 0.20
N ASN A 567 -17.76 21.83 -0.25
CA ASN A 567 -18.82 22.67 0.29
C ASN A 567 -19.36 22.19 1.66
N ASP A 568 -19.07 20.94 2.04
CA ASP A 568 -19.45 20.43 3.36
C ASP A 568 -18.55 21.05 4.44
N PRO A 569 -19.09 21.68 5.50
CA PRO A 569 -18.33 22.22 6.61
C PRO A 569 -17.45 21.17 7.31
N ALA A 570 -17.82 19.90 7.26
CA ALA A 570 -17.09 18.79 7.88
C ALA A 570 -15.83 18.34 7.10
N THR A 571 -15.52 18.97 5.97
CA THR A 571 -14.30 18.65 5.21
C THR A 571 -13.13 19.55 5.59
N TYR A 572 -11.90 19.02 5.46
CA TYR A 572 -10.67 19.74 5.76
C TYR A 572 -9.56 19.36 4.77
N PHE A 573 -8.77 20.32 4.33
CA PHE A 573 -7.71 20.14 3.33
C PHE A 573 -6.43 20.83 3.82
N ALA A 574 -5.91 20.43 4.96
CA ALA A 574 -4.69 20.99 5.57
C ALA A 574 -4.65 22.54 5.59
N GLY A 575 -5.80 23.17 5.81
CA GLY A 575 -5.96 24.63 5.82
C GLY A 575 -6.02 25.32 4.44
N PHE A 576 -5.91 24.58 3.33
CA PHE A 576 -6.01 25.13 1.98
C PHE A 576 -7.47 25.54 1.64
N PRO A 577 -7.70 26.63 0.86
CA PRO A 577 -9.05 27.08 0.49
C PRO A 577 -9.87 26.01 -0.22
N LYS A 578 -11.02 25.67 0.33
CA LYS A 578 -11.89 24.59 -0.14
C LYS A 578 -12.46 24.83 -1.55
N ASP A 579 -12.67 26.09 -1.95
CA ASP A 579 -13.13 26.50 -3.27
C ASP A 579 -12.13 26.23 -4.41
N LYS A 580 -10.92 25.78 -4.07
CA LYS A 580 -9.82 25.53 -5.01
C LYS A 580 -9.35 24.08 -5.05
N VAL A 581 -10.11 23.17 -4.45
CA VAL A 581 -9.76 21.73 -4.42
C VAL A 581 -10.79 20.90 -5.17
N SER A 582 -10.39 19.74 -5.65
CA SER A 582 -11.30 18.72 -6.17
C SER A 582 -12.00 17.99 -5.01
N PRO A 583 -13.29 17.62 -5.15
CA PRO A 583 -13.95 16.74 -4.19
C PRO A 583 -13.30 15.34 -4.20
N ILE A 584 -13.15 14.71 -3.04
CA ILE A 584 -12.58 13.36 -2.89
C ILE A 584 -13.35 12.57 -1.85
N SER A 585 -13.51 11.27 -2.07
CA SER A 585 -14.19 10.37 -1.14
C SER A 585 -13.53 8.99 -1.19
N CYS A 586 -13.52 8.30 -0.05
CA CYS A 586 -12.98 6.96 0.09
C CYS A 586 -11.51 6.87 -0.41
N PRO A 587 -10.57 7.60 0.21
CA PRO A 587 -9.15 7.43 -0.06
C PRO A 587 -8.73 5.99 0.27
N ASP A 588 -7.95 5.39 -0.61
CA ASP A 588 -7.55 3.99 -0.53
C ASP A 588 -6.02 3.86 -0.63
N ASN A 589 -5.45 3.69 -1.83
CA ASN A 589 -4.00 3.64 -1.93
C ASN A 589 -3.36 5.03 -2.01
N VAL A 590 -2.14 5.11 -1.51
CA VAL A 590 -1.35 6.35 -1.49
C VAL A 590 0.06 6.13 -2.04
N ALA A 591 0.60 7.14 -2.73
CA ALA A 591 1.96 7.13 -3.25
C ALA A 591 2.57 8.52 -3.26
N PHE A 592 3.89 8.62 -3.29
CA PHE A 592 4.59 9.89 -3.47
C PHE A 592 5.15 10.06 -4.87
N ASP A 593 5.05 11.27 -5.40
CA ASP A 593 5.84 11.65 -6.57
C ASP A 593 7.29 12.04 -6.16
N PRO A 594 8.23 12.14 -7.13
CA PRO A 594 9.62 12.54 -6.85
C PRO A 594 9.77 13.95 -6.23
N HIS A 595 8.70 14.76 -6.27
CA HIS A 595 8.68 16.11 -5.70
C HIS A 595 8.17 16.13 -4.26
N GLY A 596 7.62 15.02 -3.75
CA GLY A 596 7.09 14.88 -2.40
C GLY A 596 5.62 15.28 -2.26
N ASN A 597 4.87 15.38 -3.37
CA ASN A 597 3.41 15.45 -3.30
C ASN A 597 2.84 14.06 -3.05
N LEU A 598 1.78 13.98 -2.25
CA LEU A 598 1.02 12.76 -2.04
C LEU A 598 0.02 12.56 -3.19
N TRP A 599 -0.09 11.34 -3.67
CA TRP A 599 -1.10 10.93 -4.64
C TRP A 599 -2.00 9.89 -4.00
N ILE A 600 -3.31 10.02 -4.21
CA ILE A 600 -4.34 9.26 -3.53
C ILE A 600 -5.26 8.66 -4.58
N SER A 601 -5.40 7.34 -4.61
CA SER A 601 -6.45 6.64 -5.35
C SER A 601 -7.69 6.46 -4.47
N THR A 602 -8.83 6.20 -5.09
CA THR A 602 -10.10 6.04 -4.36
C THR A 602 -10.79 4.76 -4.75
N ASP A 603 -11.53 4.17 -3.78
CA ASP A 603 -12.38 3.00 -3.95
C ASP A 603 -13.78 3.22 -3.36
N GLY A 604 -14.79 3.22 -4.22
CA GLY A 604 -16.19 3.35 -3.85
C GLY A 604 -16.66 4.77 -3.58
N ASN A 605 -16.29 5.71 -4.45
CA ASN A 605 -16.65 7.13 -4.38
C ASN A 605 -18.13 7.39 -4.05
N GLN A 606 -18.39 8.17 -3.00
CA GLN A 606 -19.71 8.52 -2.51
C GLN A 606 -20.28 9.84 -3.06
N LEU A 607 -19.58 10.49 -3.99
CA LEU A 607 -19.92 11.83 -4.49
C LEU A 607 -20.59 11.81 -5.88
N GLY A 608 -21.02 10.62 -6.34
CA GLY A 608 -21.78 10.47 -7.58
C GLY A 608 -20.94 10.57 -8.86
N SER A 609 -19.64 10.49 -8.77
CA SER A 609 -18.70 10.34 -9.88
C SER A 609 -17.94 9.02 -9.77
N HIS A 610 -17.21 8.64 -10.82
CA HIS A 610 -16.34 7.46 -10.77
C HIS A 610 -15.12 7.71 -9.86
N ASP A 611 -14.49 6.63 -9.45
CA ASP A 611 -13.23 6.64 -8.73
C ASP A 611 -12.10 7.23 -9.58
N GLY A 612 -11.02 7.62 -8.93
CA GLY A 612 -9.94 8.30 -9.63
C GLY A 612 -8.66 8.44 -8.83
N LEU A 613 -7.69 9.09 -9.44
CA LEU A 613 -6.40 9.43 -8.85
C LEU A 613 -6.31 10.93 -8.62
N PHE A 614 -5.84 11.30 -7.44
CA PHE A 614 -5.72 12.70 -7.01
C PHE A 614 -4.28 12.99 -6.58
N GLY A 615 -3.77 14.17 -6.91
CA GLY A 615 -2.51 14.68 -6.36
C GLY A 615 -2.75 15.80 -5.36
N VAL A 616 -2.03 15.79 -4.24
CA VAL A 616 -2.14 16.82 -3.20
C VAL A 616 -0.76 17.30 -2.73
N ALA A 617 -0.59 18.61 -2.62
CA ALA A 617 0.64 19.19 -2.11
C ALA A 617 0.78 18.99 -0.59
N THR A 618 1.91 18.44 -0.14
CA THR A 618 2.15 18.15 1.29
C THR A 618 2.90 19.25 2.02
N ALA A 619 3.40 20.26 1.31
CA ALA A 619 4.23 21.31 1.90
C ALA A 619 4.06 22.69 1.21
N GLY A 620 4.57 23.73 1.87
CA GLY A 620 4.58 25.11 1.38
C GLY A 620 3.20 25.75 1.36
N GLU A 621 3.07 26.90 0.70
CA GLU A 621 1.84 27.69 0.61
C GLU A 621 0.67 26.95 -0.07
N ARG A 622 0.98 25.85 -0.77
CA ARG A 622 0.00 25.02 -1.47
C ARG A 622 -0.32 23.73 -0.73
N ARG A 623 0.14 23.56 0.51
CA ARG A 623 -0.19 22.39 1.33
C ARG A 623 -1.71 22.21 1.40
N GLY A 624 -2.21 21.02 1.04
CA GLY A 624 -3.64 20.71 0.96
C GLY A 624 -4.30 21.03 -0.39
N GLU A 625 -3.59 21.63 -1.38
CA GLU A 625 -4.12 21.78 -2.73
C GLU A 625 -4.29 20.41 -3.38
N LEU A 626 -5.53 19.96 -3.49
CA LEU A 626 -5.93 18.68 -4.04
C LEU A 626 -6.48 18.83 -5.46
N LYS A 627 -5.98 18.03 -6.40
CA LYS A 627 -6.43 18.02 -7.80
C LYS A 627 -6.67 16.61 -8.30
N GLN A 628 -7.82 16.36 -8.90
CA GLN A 628 -8.10 15.10 -9.59
C GLN A 628 -7.28 15.01 -10.89
N PHE A 629 -6.49 13.94 -11.01
CA PHE A 629 -5.65 13.68 -12.18
C PHE A 629 -6.37 12.83 -13.23
N LEU A 630 -7.06 11.77 -12.81
CA LEU A 630 -7.85 10.95 -13.74
C LEU A 630 -9.10 10.40 -13.06
N THR A 631 -10.04 9.92 -13.88
CA THR A 631 -11.13 9.04 -13.47
C THR A 631 -11.02 7.72 -14.22
N VAL A 632 -11.56 6.66 -13.62
CA VAL A 632 -11.59 5.30 -14.21
C VAL A 632 -12.94 4.99 -14.84
N PRO A 633 -13.08 3.91 -15.64
CA PRO A 633 -14.34 3.48 -16.23
C PRO A 633 -15.41 3.18 -15.18
N ARG A 634 -16.63 3.04 -15.66
CA ARG A 634 -17.79 2.71 -14.84
C ARG A 634 -17.60 1.43 -14.04
N GLY A 635 -17.84 1.49 -12.73
CA GLY A 635 -17.74 0.36 -11.82
C GLY A 635 -16.32 -0.12 -11.56
N ALA A 636 -15.31 0.64 -12.04
CA ALA A 636 -13.91 0.36 -11.74
C ALA A 636 -13.43 1.13 -10.52
N GLU A 637 -12.41 0.61 -9.89
CA GLU A 637 -11.60 1.21 -8.86
C GLU A 637 -10.25 1.64 -9.43
N THR A 638 -9.59 2.61 -8.79
CA THR A 638 -8.23 3.03 -9.09
C THR A 638 -7.29 2.54 -8.02
N CYS A 639 -6.34 1.65 -8.37
CA CYS A 639 -5.40 1.06 -7.42
C CYS A 639 -3.95 1.24 -7.87
N GLY A 640 -3.02 0.93 -6.97
CA GLY A 640 -1.59 0.81 -7.21
C GLY A 640 -0.95 2.00 -7.91
N PRO A 641 -1.18 3.24 -7.48
CA PRO A 641 -0.62 4.42 -8.14
C PRO A 641 0.91 4.40 -8.07
N LEU A 642 1.57 4.51 -9.23
CA LEU A 642 3.02 4.63 -9.32
C LEU A 642 3.39 5.89 -10.09
N ILE A 643 4.01 6.85 -9.40
CA ILE A 643 4.24 8.19 -9.92
C ILE A 643 5.72 8.39 -10.23
N GLN A 644 6.05 8.57 -11.49
CA GLN A 644 7.40 8.88 -11.96
C GLN A 644 7.41 10.25 -12.65
N ASP A 645 8.59 10.84 -12.86
CA ASP A 645 8.72 12.14 -13.55
C ASP A 645 8.01 12.15 -14.91
N LYS A 646 8.12 11.09 -15.69
CA LYS A 646 7.64 11.00 -17.08
C LYS A 646 6.26 10.39 -17.25
N ARG A 647 5.78 9.68 -16.23
CA ARG A 647 4.52 8.92 -16.32
C ARG A 647 3.85 8.71 -14.97
N VAL A 648 2.58 8.42 -15.05
CA VAL A 648 1.78 7.86 -13.97
C VAL A 648 1.28 6.49 -14.43
N LEU A 649 1.44 5.46 -13.61
CA LEU A 649 0.78 4.18 -13.79
C LEU A 649 -0.34 4.05 -12.77
N VAL A 650 -1.42 3.41 -13.20
CA VAL A 650 -2.51 2.98 -12.32
C VAL A 650 -3.00 1.60 -12.73
N SER A 651 -3.46 0.86 -11.78
CA SER A 651 -4.33 -0.28 -11.97
C SER A 651 -5.76 0.20 -12.13
N VAL A 652 -6.44 -0.26 -13.18
CA VAL A 652 -7.89 -0.14 -13.34
C VAL A 652 -8.47 -1.50 -12.98
N GLN A 653 -9.00 -1.61 -11.76
CA GLN A 653 -9.52 -2.84 -11.21
C GLN A 653 -11.01 -2.97 -11.52
N HIS A 654 -11.51 -4.18 -11.70
CA HIS A 654 -12.91 -4.61 -11.87
C HIS A 654 -13.83 -3.67 -12.70
N PRO A 655 -13.46 -3.24 -13.92
CA PRO A 655 -14.34 -2.40 -14.74
C PRO A 655 -15.69 -3.07 -14.97
N GLY A 656 -16.77 -2.32 -14.74
CA GLY A 656 -18.15 -2.83 -14.91
C GLY A 656 -18.70 -3.63 -13.74
N GLU A 657 -18.01 -3.73 -12.61
CA GLU A 657 -18.48 -4.43 -11.42
C GLU A 657 -19.55 -3.63 -10.68
N ILE A 658 -20.76 -3.73 -11.19
CA ILE A 658 -21.97 -3.06 -10.68
C ILE A 658 -23.06 -4.12 -10.48
N ASP A 659 -23.98 -3.87 -9.56
CA ASP A 659 -25.08 -4.77 -9.22
C ASP A 659 -25.82 -5.26 -10.47
N GLY A 660 -25.94 -6.58 -10.60
CA GLY A 660 -26.57 -7.25 -11.73
C GLY A 660 -25.73 -7.32 -13.01
N ALA A 661 -24.46 -6.92 -12.95
CA ALA A 661 -23.52 -7.10 -14.06
C ALA A 661 -23.16 -8.58 -14.27
N SER A 662 -22.98 -8.96 -15.50
CA SER A 662 -22.45 -10.27 -15.93
C SER A 662 -21.84 -10.15 -17.32
N VAL A 663 -21.22 -11.22 -17.79
CA VAL A 663 -20.75 -11.30 -19.19
C VAL A 663 -21.87 -11.04 -20.19
N GLU A 664 -23.10 -11.50 -19.89
CA GLU A 664 -24.30 -11.32 -20.76
C GLU A 664 -24.94 -9.92 -20.59
N LYS A 665 -24.66 -9.25 -19.46
CA LYS A 665 -25.21 -7.92 -19.14
C LYS A 665 -24.10 -6.98 -18.70
N PRO A 666 -23.10 -6.71 -19.57
CA PRO A 666 -21.96 -5.89 -19.19
C PRO A 666 -22.41 -4.46 -18.88
N GLN A 667 -21.86 -3.89 -17.81
CA GLN A 667 -22.13 -2.52 -17.40
C GLN A 667 -21.02 -1.55 -17.81
N SER A 668 -19.93 -2.07 -18.35
CA SER A 668 -18.83 -1.36 -19.00
C SER A 668 -18.45 -2.05 -20.30
N VAL A 669 -17.83 -1.32 -21.21
CA VAL A 669 -17.26 -1.86 -22.46
C VAL A 669 -15.73 -1.71 -22.49
N TRP A 670 -15.15 -1.25 -21.40
CA TRP A 670 -13.72 -1.02 -21.28
C TRP A 670 -12.95 -2.33 -21.01
N PRO A 671 -11.73 -2.50 -21.54
CA PRO A 671 -10.98 -1.60 -22.41
C PRO A 671 -11.16 -1.86 -23.91
N ASP A 672 -11.71 -2.99 -24.29
CA ASP A 672 -11.65 -3.53 -25.66
C ASP A 672 -12.86 -3.16 -26.53
N GLY A 673 -13.82 -2.40 -25.99
CA GLY A 673 -14.99 -1.89 -26.69
C GLY A 673 -16.22 -2.83 -26.69
N PRO A 674 -17.32 -2.43 -27.33
CA PRO A 674 -18.58 -3.16 -27.32
C PRO A 674 -18.46 -4.60 -27.81
N GLY A 675 -19.20 -5.52 -27.18
CA GLY A 675 -19.23 -6.96 -27.52
C GLY A 675 -17.98 -7.73 -27.09
N LYS A 676 -17.08 -7.10 -26.30
CA LYS A 676 -15.95 -7.76 -25.66
C LYS A 676 -16.21 -7.91 -24.17
N ILE A 677 -15.57 -8.90 -23.58
CA ILE A 677 -15.55 -9.06 -22.12
C ILE A 677 -14.72 -7.92 -21.49
N VAL A 678 -15.16 -7.43 -20.35
CA VAL A 678 -14.40 -6.44 -19.58
C VAL A 678 -13.12 -7.05 -19.02
N ARG A 679 -12.05 -6.26 -18.95
CA ARG A 679 -10.73 -6.79 -18.54
C ARG A 679 -10.00 -5.78 -17.68
N PRO A 680 -9.75 -6.06 -16.40
CA PRO A 680 -8.84 -5.24 -15.58
C PRO A 680 -7.48 -5.06 -16.28
N ALA A 681 -6.88 -3.87 -16.15
CA ALA A 681 -5.65 -3.56 -16.88
C ALA A 681 -4.79 -2.50 -16.18
N VAL A 682 -3.49 -2.54 -16.48
CA VAL A 682 -2.55 -1.49 -16.12
C VAL A 682 -2.54 -0.42 -17.20
N VAL A 683 -2.72 0.83 -16.79
CA VAL A 683 -2.71 2.02 -17.66
C VAL A 683 -1.48 2.87 -17.36
N SER A 684 -0.78 3.32 -18.41
CA SER A 684 0.27 4.33 -18.31
C SER A 684 -0.22 5.63 -18.93
N VAL A 685 -0.03 6.75 -18.22
CA VAL A 685 -0.38 8.11 -18.65
C VAL A 685 0.88 8.96 -18.70
N TRP A 686 1.09 9.70 -19.78
CA TRP A 686 2.24 10.59 -19.98
C TRP A 686 1.85 11.87 -20.72
N ARG A 687 2.73 12.86 -20.73
CA ARG A 687 2.50 14.09 -21.49
C ARG A 687 2.84 13.92 -22.97
N LYS A 688 1.99 14.45 -23.86
CA LYS A 688 2.18 14.46 -25.32
C LYS A 688 3.49 15.09 -25.76
N ASP A 689 3.96 16.09 -25.00
CA ASP A 689 5.22 16.81 -25.30
C ASP A 689 6.48 16.12 -24.74
N GLY A 690 6.34 14.94 -24.11
CA GLY A 690 7.43 14.15 -23.54
C GLY A 690 8.11 14.79 -22.31
N ARG A 691 7.53 15.86 -21.74
CA ARG A 691 8.03 16.50 -20.51
C ARG A 691 7.55 15.76 -19.27
N ASN A 692 8.03 16.20 -18.11
CA ASN A 692 7.60 15.66 -16.83
C ASN A 692 6.12 15.94 -16.57
N ILE A 693 5.44 15.02 -15.90
CA ILE A 693 4.00 15.03 -15.65
C ILE A 693 3.52 16.38 -15.07
N GLY A 694 4.23 16.95 -14.15
CA GLY A 694 3.79 18.16 -13.45
C GLY A 694 4.24 19.49 -14.04
N VAL A 695 4.81 19.56 -15.26
CA VAL A 695 5.30 20.80 -15.84
C VAL A 695 4.18 21.52 -16.63
N CYS A 696 3.93 22.79 -16.30
CA CYS A 696 2.92 23.61 -17.01
C CYS A 696 3.38 24.00 -18.42
N PRO A 697 2.52 23.96 -19.47
CA PRO A 697 2.85 24.40 -20.82
C PRO A 697 3.21 25.89 -20.93
N ASP A 698 2.61 26.72 -20.08
CA ASP A 698 2.60 28.20 -20.28
C ASP A 698 3.84 28.95 -19.78
N GLN A 699 4.81 28.28 -19.15
CA GLN A 699 6.04 28.93 -18.68
C GLN A 699 7.16 29.05 -19.73
N LEU A 700 6.95 28.58 -20.97
CA LEU A 700 7.96 28.57 -22.02
C LEU A 700 7.77 29.63 -23.12
N THR A 701 6.65 30.34 -23.11
CA THR A 701 6.44 31.49 -24.06
C THR A 701 6.95 32.81 -23.53
N ARG A 702 7.45 32.89 -22.27
CA ARG A 702 8.05 34.12 -21.71
C ARG A 702 9.57 34.08 -21.58
N GLY A 703 10.25 33.05 -22.04
CA GLY A 703 11.69 32.98 -22.21
C GLY A 703 12.11 33.34 -23.62
N GLY A 704 11.59 34.42 -24.16
CA GLY A 704 12.16 35.04 -25.35
C GLY A 704 13.59 35.49 -25.01
N VAL A 705 14.56 34.88 -25.67
CA VAL A 705 15.96 35.31 -25.65
C VAL A 705 16.01 36.75 -26.09
N SER A 706 16.01 37.69 -25.15
CA SER A 706 16.56 39.04 -25.41
C SER A 706 18.08 38.83 -25.50
N ARG A 707 18.56 38.83 -26.71
CA ARG A 707 19.98 39.11 -26.97
C ARG A 707 20.24 40.57 -26.51
N GLU A 708 20.59 40.72 -25.25
CA GLU A 708 21.28 41.93 -24.80
C GLU A 708 22.74 41.86 -25.23
N THR A 709 23.09 42.72 -26.13
CA THR A 709 24.46 43.08 -26.49
C THR A 709 25.18 43.63 -25.26
N PRO A 710 26.39 43.20 -24.93
CA PRO A 710 27.12 43.70 -23.76
C PRO A 710 27.53 45.18 -24.01
N PRO A 711 27.35 46.09 -23.05
CA PRO A 711 27.88 47.44 -23.17
C PRO A 711 29.40 47.43 -22.99
N ARG A 712 30.05 48.27 -23.82
CA ARG A 712 31.49 48.52 -23.80
C ARG A 712 31.96 49.05 -22.44
N ALA A 713 33.09 48.51 -22.00
CA ALA A 713 33.82 48.94 -20.83
C ALA A 713 34.28 50.39 -20.90
N SER A 714 34.07 51.16 -19.84
CA SER A 714 34.85 52.34 -19.52
C SER A 714 35.56 52.12 -18.16
N THR A 715 36.85 52.33 -18.23
CA THR A 715 37.84 52.24 -17.18
C THR A 715 37.66 53.28 -16.09
N SER A 716 37.77 52.91 -14.79
CA SER A 716 38.50 53.68 -13.80
C SER A 716 38.92 52.84 -12.58
N LEU A 717 40.16 53.02 -12.17
CA LEU A 717 40.93 52.42 -11.11
C LEU A 717 40.35 52.71 -9.69
N ASN A 718 40.47 51.77 -8.76
CA ASN A 718 41.34 51.87 -7.56
C ASN A 718 41.21 50.61 -6.68
N ARG A 719 42.32 49.90 -6.51
CA ARG A 719 43.18 49.59 -5.33
C ARG A 719 42.44 49.44 -3.97
N HIS A 720 42.50 48.33 -3.28
CA HIS A 720 43.56 47.63 -2.52
C HIS A 720 42.99 46.42 -1.80
N ILE A 721 43.76 45.40 -1.71
CA ILE A 721 44.58 44.57 -0.81
C ILE A 721 43.87 43.25 -0.45
N VAL A 722 44.32 42.13 -0.96
CA VAL A 722 45.24 41.04 -0.57
C VAL A 722 44.84 40.25 0.70
N LEU A 723 44.63 38.95 0.50
CA LEU A 723 45.38 37.79 1.03
C LEU A 723 44.65 36.47 0.71
N ASN A 724 45.25 35.70 -0.16
CA ASN A 724 45.86 34.34 -0.06
C ASN A 724 45.00 33.23 0.56
N SER A 725 44.74 32.15 -0.14
CA SER A 725 45.62 31.06 -0.51
C SER A 725 44.91 30.02 -1.40
N PRO A 726 45.60 29.00 -1.99
CA PRO A 726 45.50 28.68 -3.39
C PRO A 726 44.73 27.38 -3.73
N PRO A 727 44.39 27.12 -5.02
CA PRO A 727 43.81 25.86 -5.46
C PRO A 727 44.89 24.86 -5.88
N VAL A 728 44.64 23.59 -5.54
CA VAL A 728 45.45 22.46 -5.98
C VAL A 728 44.96 22.03 -7.36
N SER A 729 45.87 22.08 -8.33
CA SER A 729 45.70 21.67 -9.72
C SER A 729 45.95 20.18 -9.91
N CYS A 730 45.13 19.53 -10.75
CA CYS A 730 45.46 18.26 -11.42
C CYS A 730 46.43 18.47 -12.58
N PRO A 731 47.37 17.56 -12.84
CA PRO A 731 48.16 17.60 -14.07
C PRO A 731 47.51 16.79 -15.18
N ARG A 732 47.49 17.38 -16.37
CA ARG A 732 47.42 16.70 -17.66
C ARG A 732 48.81 16.19 -18.02
N GLU A 733 48.93 14.98 -18.55
CA GLU A 733 50.04 14.62 -19.41
C GLU A 733 49.57 14.02 -20.72
N ALA A 734 50.30 14.43 -21.74
CA ALA A 734 50.05 14.12 -23.13
C ALA A 734 50.93 12.97 -23.64
N GLY A 735 50.38 12.21 -24.54
CA GLY A 735 50.83 11.59 -25.74
C GLY A 735 52.19 10.90 -25.87
N ALA A 736 52.15 9.64 -26.35
CA ALA A 736 53.07 9.15 -27.40
C ALA A 736 52.63 7.78 -27.99
N SER A 737 52.37 7.80 -29.24
CA SER A 737 52.54 6.83 -30.36
C SER A 737 52.86 5.34 -30.09
N SER A 738 52.10 4.54 -30.83
CA SER A 738 52.16 3.15 -31.32
C SER A 738 53.58 2.51 -31.58
N PRO A 739 53.71 1.16 -31.77
CA PRO A 739 53.05 0.42 -32.86
C PRO A 739 52.60 -1.04 -32.53
N ARG A 740 51.75 -1.57 -33.42
CA ARG A 740 51.42 -3.00 -33.54
C ARG A 740 52.63 -3.86 -33.90
N PRO A 741 52.66 -5.18 -33.52
CA PRO A 741 52.54 -6.18 -34.58
C PRO A 741 51.75 -7.47 -34.27
N ARG A 742 51.15 -7.93 -35.36
CA ARG A 742 51.03 -9.32 -35.90
C ARG A 742 50.42 -10.46 -35.07
N ARG A 743 49.40 -11.01 -35.72
CA ARG A 743 48.82 -12.35 -35.74
C ARG A 743 49.72 -13.50 -35.31
N ALA A 744 49.17 -14.42 -34.52
CA ALA A 744 49.44 -15.85 -34.64
C ALA A 744 48.13 -16.66 -34.45
N ARG A 745 47.81 -17.46 -35.46
CA ARG A 745 46.82 -18.53 -35.48
C ARG A 745 47.40 -19.76 -34.79
N TRP A 746 46.56 -20.53 -34.07
CA TRP A 746 46.63 -22.01 -33.94
C TRP A 746 45.26 -22.52 -33.51
N ARG A 747 44.50 -23.14 -34.38
CA ARG A 747 44.16 -24.53 -34.67
C ARG A 747 43.45 -25.28 -33.55
N THR A 748 42.19 -25.60 -33.80
CA THR A 748 41.44 -26.78 -33.35
C THR A 748 41.96 -28.04 -34.08
N PRO A 749 41.64 -29.30 -33.77
CA PRO A 749 40.62 -30.01 -33.02
C PRO A 749 41.15 -31.29 -32.31
N PRO A 750 40.49 -32.47 -32.04
CA PRO A 750 39.31 -33.05 -32.65
C PRO A 750 38.24 -33.74 -31.72
N ARG A 751 37.25 -34.24 -32.38
CA ARG A 751 36.03 -34.96 -31.93
C ARG A 751 36.23 -36.40 -31.48
N SER A 752 35.36 -36.81 -30.48
CA SER A 752 34.49 -38.03 -30.40
C SER A 752 35.16 -39.44 -30.20
N PRO A 753 34.49 -40.48 -29.69
CA PRO A 753 33.07 -40.84 -29.93
C PRO A 753 32.25 -41.48 -28.73
N ALA A 754 30.97 -41.36 -28.80
CA ALA A 754 29.80 -42.26 -28.76
C ALA A 754 29.66 -43.50 -27.83
N ARG A 755 28.58 -43.46 -27.06
CA ARG A 755 27.40 -44.35 -26.94
C ARG A 755 27.36 -45.57 -25.96
N PRO A 756 26.17 -46.11 -25.72
CA PRO A 756 25.45 -46.15 -24.43
C PRO A 756 25.34 -47.60 -23.90
N PRO A 757 24.55 -48.02 -22.91
CA PRO A 757 23.07 -48.14 -22.94
C PRO A 757 22.30 -48.01 -21.63
N ALA A 758 21.00 -47.85 -21.76
CA ALA A 758 19.96 -48.19 -20.79
C ALA A 758 19.77 -49.73 -20.68
N PRO A 759 18.79 -50.32 -19.92
CA PRO A 759 17.75 -49.79 -19.02
C PRO A 759 17.53 -50.64 -17.72
N SER A 760 16.68 -50.26 -16.84
CA SER A 760 15.61 -51.06 -16.24
C SER A 760 15.03 -50.48 -14.95
N ARG A 761 13.72 -50.25 -15.00
CA ARG A 761 12.69 -50.74 -14.07
C ARG A 761 13.02 -50.77 -12.56
N TRP A 762 12.36 -49.93 -11.80
CA TRP A 762 11.18 -50.26 -10.95
C TRP A 762 10.48 -48.99 -10.54
#